data_92646ee3ee1e1de9979654e20a4e1eba
#
_entry.id   92646ee3ee1e1de9979654e20a4e1eba
#
_cell.length_a   1.000
_cell.length_b   1.000
_cell.length_c   1.000
_cell.angle_alpha   90.00
_cell.angle_beta   90.00
_cell.angle_gamma   90.00
#
_symmetry.space_group_name_H-M   'P 1'
#
loop_
_entity.id
_entity.type
_entity.pdbx_description
1 polymer ?
#
loop_
_entity_poly.entity_id
_entity_poly.type
_entity_poly.pdbx_seq_one_letter_code
_entity_poly.pdbx_strand_id
1 'polypeptide(L)'
;MAFPQTSFFTCVQKLQAALQRWAGQTVPLNCGDSFRLHGIDQSNTVVGLDDLFFVVQDDHFRPKDEVGMQLLNQELINTGTLRNSFFPQILMTHGENLDLSLKFLFQGRFQVTVYQSRADHDPVALIEKILGSDEMAAVNVPIGAISALPRGVRLFWVARALSDACVLFDATWQAQAPVATEGRMVVVIRTFGGAAEVQRLLASFNNQSQTGDYGQMLKNTFFIVYDALAAKNTPPYIPSGQDYPLNVFVLSGPNMGGAGNLSLELLALQKAAAGAGIAVNELVVADDDVSLSLESLARHWATTLFRTDQAFYTCPIFLKSEPRMMWEDGGLWGRYTQENPSGQRRAVAPRLLRHAKIFHGSDHLGDMARLHHPEYSAFIFLSLPFDRLAQLGLPCAMFLRGDDIEYSLRNIAAGGVTVSNPNLAAWHEPAHSYAQEYMSIAHGVIINMAYGQRKPDDLATFFHRRAAAHLSLSDVAGLTVYAEALADLVACDRLLQPNFAPHYLSVIARFKSFDAAFSVMADELVASLTASSAREGKVTVTAPFLYMDAYSGTDPLDHVVLTNSHTDRRCIYDPFEPDRLAALSSVAARLYASLSVFIQNFDTLRAHYRQKIAASADPAFWLAEAEGKSFEVLHGE
;
A
#
# COMPACT_ATOMS: atom_id res chain seq x y z
N MET A 1 -6.23 -29.17 -24.88
CA MET A 1 -6.25 -30.15 -23.76
C MET A 1 -6.76 -29.39 -22.56
N ALA A 2 -7.81 -29.89 -21.88
CA ALA A 2 -8.22 -29.31 -20.61
C ALA A 2 -7.15 -29.74 -19.58
N PHE A 3 -6.53 -28.78 -18.91
CA PHE A 3 -5.69 -29.10 -17.75
C PHE A 3 -6.54 -29.81 -16.70
N PRO A 4 -6.02 -30.83 -16.01
CA PRO A 4 -6.74 -31.45 -14.92
C PRO A 4 -7.06 -30.39 -13.87
N GLN A 5 -8.35 -30.20 -13.58
CA GLN A 5 -8.78 -29.32 -12.49
C GLN A 5 -8.20 -29.85 -11.19
N THR A 6 -7.35 -29.06 -10.57
CA THR A 6 -6.68 -29.41 -9.31
C THR A 6 -7.49 -28.84 -8.15
N SER A 7 -7.60 -29.59 -7.06
CA SER A 7 -8.29 -29.10 -5.87
C SER A 7 -7.42 -28.10 -5.09
N PHE A 8 -8.04 -27.24 -4.30
CA PHE A 8 -7.34 -26.36 -3.37
C PHE A 8 -6.31 -27.10 -2.50
N PHE A 9 -6.69 -28.27 -1.97
CA PHE A 9 -5.78 -29.07 -1.13
C PHE A 9 -4.58 -29.62 -1.88
N THR A 10 -4.72 -29.94 -3.15
CA THR A 10 -3.56 -30.37 -3.97
C THR A 10 -2.58 -29.20 -4.17
N CYS A 11 -3.09 -28.00 -4.38
CA CYS A 11 -2.22 -26.80 -4.45
C CYS A 11 -1.53 -26.52 -3.11
N VAL A 12 -2.22 -26.68 -1.98
CA VAL A 12 -1.63 -26.59 -0.63
C VAL A 12 -0.48 -27.59 -0.45
N GLN A 13 -0.64 -28.85 -0.90
CA GLN A 13 0.43 -29.86 -0.82
C GLN A 13 1.66 -29.49 -1.66
N LYS A 14 1.45 -28.93 -2.86
CA LYS A 14 2.53 -28.46 -3.72
C LYS A 14 3.24 -27.24 -3.09
N LEU A 15 2.49 -26.29 -2.53
CA LEU A 15 3.05 -25.17 -1.79
C LEU A 15 3.84 -25.65 -0.55
N GLN A 16 3.34 -26.65 0.16
CA GLN A 16 4.05 -27.27 1.30
C GLN A 16 5.41 -27.81 0.86
N ALA A 17 5.47 -28.55 -0.25
CA ALA A 17 6.72 -29.07 -0.79
C ALA A 17 7.68 -27.93 -1.22
N ALA A 18 7.16 -26.87 -1.83
CA ALA A 18 7.95 -25.69 -2.20
C ALA A 18 8.52 -24.98 -0.97
N LEU A 19 7.72 -24.79 0.09
CA LEU A 19 8.18 -24.21 1.35
C LEU A 19 9.26 -25.08 2.03
N GLN A 20 9.14 -26.40 1.97
CA GLN A 20 10.18 -27.30 2.51
C GLN A 20 11.51 -27.17 1.76
N ARG A 21 11.48 -27.07 0.43
CA ARG A 21 12.70 -26.82 -0.37
C ARG A 21 13.31 -25.46 -0.01
N TRP A 22 12.49 -24.41 0.07
CA TRP A 22 12.94 -23.09 0.46
C TRP A 22 13.56 -23.07 1.86
N ALA A 23 12.89 -23.65 2.85
CA ALA A 23 13.39 -23.69 4.24
C ALA A 23 14.76 -24.39 4.35
N GLY A 24 15.04 -25.38 3.48
CA GLY A 24 16.35 -26.01 3.40
C GLY A 24 17.46 -25.11 2.80
N GLN A 25 17.10 -23.99 2.21
CA GLN A 25 18.03 -23.00 1.61
C GLN A 25 18.18 -21.74 2.46
N THR A 26 17.30 -21.52 3.46
CA THR A 26 17.37 -20.33 4.31
C THR A 26 18.66 -20.30 5.11
N VAL A 27 19.18 -19.09 5.29
CA VAL A 27 20.44 -18.85 6.01
C VAL A 27 20.12 -18.11 7.30
N PRO A 28 20.24 -18.77 8.46
CA PRO A 28 19.99 -18.11 9.74
C PRO A 28 21.02 -17.01 9.97
N LEU A 29 20.60 -15.97 10.67
CA LEU A 29 21.49 -14.95 11.21
C LEU A 29 21.87 -15.39 12.61
N ASN A 30 23.16 -15.57 12.88
CA ASN A 30 23.65 -15.98 14.20
C ASN A 30 23.91 -14.76 15.08
N CYS A 31 23.95 -14.96 16.40
CA CYS A 31 24.34 -13.91 17.34
C CYS A 31 25.75 -13.39 17.00
N GLY A 32 25.90 -12.08 16.86
CA GLY A 32 27.14 -11.42 16.49
C GLY A 32 27.37 -11.27 14.97
N ASP A 33 26.58 -11.92 14.12
CA ASP A 33 26.65 -11.70 12.67
C ASP A 33 26.30 -10.26 12.32
N SER A 34 27.05 -9.65 11.43
CA SER A 34 26.72 -8.33 10.88
C SER A 34 25.61 -8.45 9.84
N PHE A 35 24.58 -7.63 9.95
CA PHE A 35 23.49 -7.58 8.99
C PHE A 35 23.21 -6.17 8.50
N ARG A 36 22.72 -6.08 7.27
CA ARG A 36 22.37 -4.84 6.59
C ARG A 36 21.05 -4.30 7.13
N LEU A 37 21.03 -3.03 7.55
CA LEU A 37 19.82 -2.32 7.97
C LEU A 37 19.24 -1.47 6.85
N HIS A 38 20.08 -0.69 6.16
CA HIS A 38 19.68 0.33 5.22
C HIS A 38 20.85 0.63 4.29
N GLY A 39 20.73 0.30 3.03
CA GLY A 39 21.71 0.60 2.01
C GLY A 39 21.31 1.82 1.16
N ILE A 40 22.12 2.10 0.16
CA ILE A 40 21.83 3.11 -0.85
C ILE A 40 20.70 2.58 -1.74
N ASP A 41 19.59 3.30 -1.80
CA ASP A 41 18.54 3.03 -2.78
C ASP A 41 18.87 3.79 -4.07
N GLN A 42 19.04 3.05 -5.13
CA GLN A 42 19.33 3.56 -6.48
C GLN A 42 18.31 3.02 -7.48
N SER A 43 17.18 2.50 -6.99
CA SER A 43 16.21 1.88 -7.87
C SER A 43 15.66 2.91 -8.86
N ASN A 44 15.95 2.71 -10.14
CA ASN A 44 15.33 3.45 -11.25
C ASN A 44 13.85 3.11 -11.42
N THR A 45 13.17 2.74 -10.33
CA THR A 45 11.73 2.42 -10.38
C THR A 45 10.89 3.62 -10.78
N VAL A 46 11.46 4.83 -10.65
CA VAL A 46 10.81 6.08 -11.05
C VAL A 46 11.83 7.01 -11.69
N VAL A 47 11.67 7.26 -12.98
CA VAL A 47 12.56 8.11 -13.77
C VAL A 47 12.42 9.59 -13.39
N GLY A 48 13.54 10.32 -13.28
CA GLY A 48 13.55 11.77 -13.09
C GLY A 48 13.40 12.27 -11.66
N LEU A 49 13.72 11.43 -10.65
CA LEU A 49 13.59 11.76 -9.23
C LEU A 49 14.92 11.70 -8.47
N ASP A 50 16.02 11.99 -9.12
CA ASP A 50 17.37 11.85 -8.55
C ASP A 50 17.52 12.59 -7.20
N ASP A 51 16.87 13.74 -7.03
CA ASP A 51 16.87 14.54 -5.80
C ASP A 51 16.16 13.85 -4.61
N LEU A 52 15.24 12.92 -4.84
CA LEU A 52 14.68 12.09 -3.77
C LEU A 52 15.67 11.05 -3.25
N PHE A 53 16.67 10.70 -4.05
CA PHE A 53 17.69 9.71 -3.71
C PHE A 53 19.00 10.36 -3.27
N PHE A 54 19.48 11.39 -3.98
CA PHE A 54 20.73 12.07 -3.68
C PHE A 54 20.64 13.57 -3.90
N VAL A 55 21.39 14.34 -3.12
CA VAL A 55 21.76 15.70 -3.46
C VAL A 55 23.22 15.68 -3.88
N VAL A 56 23.47 15.98 -5.13
CA VAL A 56 24.82 16.10 -5.71
C VAL A 56 25.06 17.58 -5.97
N GLN A 57 26.20 18.09 -5.54
CA GLN A 57 26.61 19.45 -5.85
C GLN A 57 27.21 19.45 -7.25
N ASP A 58 26.62 20.23 -8.14
CA ASP A 58 26.86 20.35 -9.58
C ASP A 58 26.18 19.27 -10.45
N ASP A 59 25.66 19.69 -11.63
CA ASP A 59 24.77 18.97 -12.56
C ASP A 59 25.33 17.68 -13.21
N HIS A 60 26.33 17.05 -12.63
CA HIS A 60 27.03 15.90 -13.21
C HIS A 60 26.82 14.62 -12.41
N PHE A 61 25.59 14.36 -11.90
CA PHE A 61 25.29 13.05 -11.31
C PHE A 61 25.54 11.94 -12.33
N ARG A 62 26.54 11.12 -12.03
CA ARG A 62 26.80 9.89 -12.77
C ARG A 62 26.19 8.75 -11.97
N PRO A 63 25.06 8.16 -12.43
CA PRO A 63 24.49 7.01 -11.75
C PRO A 63 25.56 5.92 -11.63
N LYS A 64 25.44 5.12 -10.59
CA LYS A 64 26.24 3.91 -10.41
C LYS A 64 26.03 3.03 -11.63
N ASP A 65 27.05 2.88 -12.43
CA ASP A 65 27.16 1.75 -13.35
C ASP A 65 27.65 0.50 -12.58
N GLU A 66 27.92 -0.58 -13.27
CA GLU A 66 28.46 -1.81 -12.66
C GLU A 66 29.77 -1.58 -11.86
N VAL A 67 30.39 -0.43 -12.02
CA VAL A 67 31.70 -0.06 -11.47
C VAL A 67 31.57 0.80 -10.19
N GLY A 68 30.42 1.38 -9.89
CA GLY A 68 30.21 2.28 -8.74
C GLY A 68 30.00 3.75 -9.13
N MET A 69 29.79 4.61 -8.12
CA MET A 69 29.65 6.06 -8.32
C MET A 69 31.03 6.70 -8.41
N GLN A 70 31.38 7.24 -9.58
CA GLN A 70 32.64 7.95 -9.79
C GLN A 70 32.49 9.42 -9.39
N LEU A 71 33.45 9.92 -8.62
CA LEU A 71 33.51 11.34 -8.18
C LEU A 71 34.88 11.93 -8.53
N LEU A 72 34.83 13.16 -8.98
CA LEU A 72 36.00 14.01 -9.14
C LEU A 72 36.37 14.73 -7.84
N ASN A 73 37.56 15.26 -7.75
CA ASN A 73 38.02 15.99 -6.58
C ASN A 73 37.07 17.13 -6.20
N GLN A 74 36.71 17.19 -4.92
CA GLN A 74 35.73 18.11 -4.30
C GLN A 74 34.25 17.80 -4.61
N GLU A 75 33.94 16.92 -5.52
CA GLU A 75 32.53 16.48 -5.67
C GLU A 75 32.05 15.75 -4.40
N LEU A 76 30.77 15.89 -4.10
CA LEU A 76 30.17 15.28 -2.93
C LEU A 76 28.87 14.55 -3.25
N ILE A 77 28.60 13.51 -2.48
CA ILE A 77 27.32 12.81 -2.40
C ILE A 77 26.70 13.08 -1.03
N ASN A 78 25.44 13.51 -1.01
CA ASN A 78 24.67 13.71 0.20
C ASN A 78 23.45 12.78 0.19
N THR A 79 23.32 11.94 1.20
CA THR A 79 22.20 11.00 1.39
C THR A 79 21.12 11.54 2.32
N GLY A 80 21.14 12.82 2.65
CA GLY A 80 20.12 13.51 3.46
C GLY A 80 18.80 13.72 2.74
N THR A 81 18.36 12.75 1.95
CA THR A 81 17.15 12.76 1.11
C THR A 81 16.08 11.83 1.66
N LEU A 82 14.89 11.83 1.05
CA LEU A 82 13.79 10.98 1.48
C LEU A 82 14.17 9.49 1.44
N ARG A 83 14.85 9.04 0.37
CA ARG A 83 15.11 7.61 0.16
C ARG A 83 16.38 7.10 0.85
N ASN A 84 17.37 7.94 1.07
CA ASN A 84 18.65 7.51 1.62
C ASN A 84 18.95 8.05 3.03
N SER A 85 18.04 8.84 3.63
CA SER A 85 18.06 9.07 5.08
C SER A 85 17.64 7.81 5.82
N PHE A 86 18.34 7.50 6.91
CA PHE A 86 18.02 6.40 7.79
C PHE A 86 17.25 6.90 9.02
N PHE A 87 16.09 6.33 9.28
CA PHE A 87 15.23 6.66 10.42
C PHE A 87 15.31 5.54 11.46
N PRO A 88 16.25 5.61 12.41
CA PRO A 88 16.53 4.51 13.33
C PRO A 88 15.41 4.26 14.34
N GLN A 89 14.50 5.21 14.53
CA GLN A 89 13.46 5.14 15.54
C GLN A 89 12.54 3.94 15.38
N ILE A 90 12.34 3.45 14.16
CA ILE A 90 11.53 2.25 13.91
C ILE A 90 12.14 1.01 14.61
N LEU A 91 13.46 0.93 14.68
CA LEU A 91 14.16 -0.17 15.36
C LEU A 91 14.11 -0.05 16.87
N MET A 92 14.02 1.18 17.40
CA MET A 92 13.91 1.42 18.85
C MET A 92 12.61 0.89 19.45
N THR A 93 11.56 0.71 18.63
CA THR A 93 10.27 0.20 19.10
C THR A 93 10.33 -1.28 19.50
N HIS A 94 11.34 -2.01 19.04
CA HIS A 94 11.51 -3.44 19.33
C HIS A 94 12.26 -3.74 20.63
N GLY A 95 12.72 -2.71 21.32
CA GLY A 95 13.42 -2.87 22.62
C GLY A 95 14.85 -3.39 22.53
N GLU A 96 15.35 -3.67 21.33
CA GLU A 96 16.70 -4.14 21.12
C GLU A 96 17.69 -2.96 21.08
N ASN A 97 18.80 -3.12 21.79
CA ASN A 97 19.88 -2.15 21.78
C ASN A 97 20.92 -2.55 20.72
N LEU A 98 20.72 -2.08 19.49
CA LEU A 98 21.62 -2.37 18.39
C LEU A 98 22.78 -1.37 18.33
N ASP A 99 24.01 -1.87 18.17
CA ASP A 99 25.17 -1.04 17.88
C ASP A 99 25.25 -0.80 16.35
N LEU A 100 25.10 0.47 15.97
CA LEU A 100 25.13 0.90 14.59
C LEU A 100 26.54 1.15 14.10
N SER A 101 26.77 0.77 12.87
CA SER A 101 27.94 1.17 12.08
C SER A 101 27.56 1.52 10.64
N LEU A 102 28.38 2.29 9.97
CA LEU A 102 28.25 2.60 8.56
C LEU A 102 29.44 1.98 7.83
N LYS A 103 29.18 0.98 6.98
CA LYS A 103 30.19 0.33 6.13
C LYS A 103 30.28 1.07 4.82
N PHE A 104 31.48 1.51 4.46
CA PHE A 104 31.82 2.04 3.14
C PHE A 104 32.64 1.04 2.36
N LEU A 105 32.29 0.87 1.09
CA LEU A 105 33.11 0.16 0.11
C LEU A 105 33.51 1.18 -0.97
N PHE A 106 34.81 1.50 -1.04
CA PHE A 106 35.29 2.64 -1.84
C PHE A 106 36.70 2.42 -2.35
N GLN A 107 37.10 3.27 -3.31
CA GLN A 107 38.48 3.46 -3.77
C GLN A 107 38.72 4.97 -3.90
N GLY A 108 39.95 5.41 -3.63
CA GLY A 108 40.32 6.82 -3.61
C GLY A 108 40.31 7.41 -2.19
N ARG A 109 40.23 8.72 -2.08
CA ARG A 109 40.30 9.42 -0.80
C ARG A 109 39.02 10.26 -0.57
N PHE A 110 38.33 9.99 0.54
CA PHE A 110 37.07 10.62 0.90
C PHE A 110 37.13 11.26 2.28
N GLN A 111 36.50 12.42 2.43
CA GLN A 111 36.03 12.93 3.72
C GLN A 111 34.59 12.48 3.90
N VAL A 112 34.32 11.69 4.93
CA VAL A 112 32.97 11.19 5.25
C VAL A 112 32.51 11.85 6.52
N THR A 113 31.34 12.49 6.48
CA THR A 113 30.68 13.09 7.64
C THR A 113 29.32 12.43 7.82
N VAL A 114 29.08 11.87 9.01
CA VAL A 114 27.78 11.36 9.42
C VAL A 114 27.04 12.43 10.21
N TYR A 115 25.83 12.71 9.82
CA TYR A 115 24.96 13.70 10.44
C TYR A 115 23.78 13.07 11.14
N GLN A 116 23.36 13.69 12.23
CA GLN A 116 22.00 13.57 12.77
C GLN A 116 21.21 14.85 12.54
N SER A 117 19.92 14.71 12.27
CA SER A 117 19.03 15.84 12.10
C SER A 117 17.68 15.55 12.74
N ARG A 118 17.05 16.58 13.31
CA ARG A 118 15.66 16.55 13.82
C ARG A 118 14.81 17.53 13.05
N ALA A 119 13.49 17.41 13.17
CA ALA A 119 12.58 18.45 12.72
C ALA A 119 13.00 19.81 13.33
N ASP A 120 12.97 20.83 12.52
CA ASP A 120 13.22 22.24 12.92
C ASP A 120 14.63 22.54 13.47
N HIS A 121 15.61 21.65 13.26
CA HIS A 121 16.99 21.86 13.66
C HIS A 121 17.96 21.60 12.51
N ASP A 122 19.00 22.41 12.45
CA ASP A 122 20.12 22.17 11.54
C ASP A 122 20.78 20.82 11.79
N PRO A 123 21.27 20.12 10.76
CA PRO A 123 22.01 18.89 10.93
C PRO A 123 23.28 19.08 11.79
N VAL A 124 23.50 18.18 12.73
CA VAL A 124 24.68 18.15 13.58
C VAL A 124 25.58 16.99 13.16
N ALA A 125 26.85 17.27 12.92
CA ALA A 125 27.84 16.23 12.64
C ALA A 125 28.09 15.36 13.88
N LEU A 126 27.89 14.05 13.72
CA LEU A 126 28.21 13.05 14.75
C LEU A 126 29.64 12.56 14.63
N ILE A 127 30.08 12.31 13.41
CA ILE A 127 31.38 11.71 13.09
C ILE A 127 31.89 12.37 11.81
N GLU A 128 33.19 12.65 11.81
CA GLU A 128 33.92 13.06 10.62
C GLU A 128 35.17 12.19 10.51
N LYS A 129 35.41 11.60 9.32
CA LYS A 129 36.57 10.76 9.05
C LYS A 129 37.09 11.00 7.64
N ILE A 130 38.41 10.88 7.50
CA ILE A 130 39.07 10.77 6.21
C ILE A 130 39.35 9.29 5.97
N LEU A 131 38.84 8.76 4.87
CA LEU A 131 39.07 7.40 4.38
C LEU A 131 39.97 7.49 3.16
N GLY A 132 40.90 6.55 3.00
CA GLY A 132 41.79 6.53 1.84
C GLY A 132 42.27 5.13 1.53
N SER A 133 42.24 4.76 0.25
CA SER A 133 42.80 3.53 -0.27
C SER A 133 43.01 3.65 -1.79
N ASP A 134 44.13 3.20 -2.27
CA ASP A 134 44.44 3.16 -3.71
C ASP A 134 43.71 1.99 -4.42
N GLU A 135 43.30 0.99 -3.66
CA GLU A 135 42.52 -0.16 -4.12
C GLU A 135 41.11 -0.15 -3.46
N MET A 136 40.20 -0.98 -3.97
CA MET A 136 38.90 -1.17 -3.37
C MET A 136 39.04 -1.64 -1.93
N ALA A 137 38.50 -0.88 -0.99
CA ALA A 137 38.59 -1.14 0.45
C ALA A 137 37.22 -1.01 1.14
N ALA A 138 37.02 -1.83 2.16
CA ALA A 138 35.87 -1.75 3.04
C ALA A 138 36.29 -1.19 4.41
N VAL A 139 35.59 -0.15 4.88
CA VAL A 139 35.80 0.45 6.19
C VAL A 139 34.49 0.56 6.96
N ASN A 140 34.47 0.11 8.20
CA ASN A 140 33.37 0.32 9.12
C ASN A 140 33.61 1.58 9.95
N VAL A 141 32.63 2.48 9.98
CA VAL A 141 32.59 3.66 10.82
C VAL A 141 31.60 3.39 11.95
N PRO A 142 32.03 3.15 13.19
CA PRO A 142 31.14 2.90 14.30
C PRO A 142 30.36 4.18 14.65
N ILE A 143 29.06 4.06 14.87
CA ILE A 143 28.18 5.16 15.25
C ILE A 143 27.84 5.07 16.75
N GLY A 144 27.67 3.85 17.27
CA GLY A 144 27.30 3.55 18.64
C GLY A 144 25.89 2.99 18.79
N ALA A 145 25.44 2.86 20.03
CA ALA A 145 24.17 2.25 20.35
C ALA A 145 22.97 3.09 19.84
N ILE A 146 22.01 2.43 19.22
CA ILE A 146 20.78 3.07 18.73
C ILE A 146 19.99 3.75 19.86
N SER A 147 20.03 3.17 21.05
CA SER A 147 19.38 3.72 22.27
C SER A 147 19.99 5.04 22.76
N ALA A 148 21.21 5.36 22.34
CA ALA A 148 21.87 6.63 22.67
C ALA A 148 21.43 7.77 21.73
N LEU A 149 20.79 7.44 20.60
CA LEU A 149 20.30 8.44 19.65
C LEU A 149 19.05 9.16 20.20
N PRO A 150 18.90 10.44 19.93
CA PRO A 150 17.69 11.17 20.32
C PRO A 150 16.43 10.64 19.60
N ARG A 151 15.27 10.74 20.25
CA ARG A 151 13.98 10.43 19.59
C ARG A 151 13.69 11.43 18.46
N GLY A 152 13.06 10.94 17.38
CA GLY A 152 12.70 11.77 16.22
C GLY A 152 13.92 12.25 15.43
N VAL A 153 14.99 11.47 15.42
CA VAL A 153 16.20 11.75 14.65
C VAL A 153 16.18 10.97 13.34
N ARG A 154 16.73 11.58 12.29
CA ARG A 154 17.19 10.90 11.08
C ARG A 154 18.71 10.95 11.00
N LEU A 155 19.31 9.92 10.44
CA LEU A 155 20.73 9.83 10.16
C LEU A 155 20.96 9.88 8.66
N PHE A 156 22.02 10.55 8.25
CA PHE A 156 22.48 10.53 6.86
C PHE A 156 23.99 10.79 6.83
N TRP A 157 24.59 10.56 5.71
CA TRP A 157 26.02 10.82 5.53
C TRP A 157 26.26 11.65 4.27
N VAL A 158 27.39 12.36 4.29
CA VAL A 158 27.94 13.10 3.16
C VAL A 158 29.35 12.60 2.93
N ALA A 159 29.65 12.21 1.71
CA ALA A 159 31.01 11.85 1.29
C ALA A 159 31.52 12.86 0.26
N ARG A 160 32.66 13.48 0.52
CA ARG A 160 33.37 14.39 -0.38
C ARG A 160 34.62 13.71 -0.88
N ALA A 161 34.81 13.70 -2.19
CA ALA A 161 36.04 13.22 -2.81
C ALA A 161 37.19 14.23 -2.54
N LEU A 162 38.33 13.73 -2.10
CA LEU A 162 39.54 14.51 -1.81
C LEU A 162 40.68 14.27 -2.83
N SER A 163 40.43 13.49 -3.86
CA SER A 163 41.34 13.20 -4.97
C SER A 163 40.54 12.96 -6.24
N ASP A 164 41.20 13.08 -7.38
CA ASP A 164 40.60 12.69 -8.65
C ASP A 164 40.38 11.16 -8.71
N ALA A 165 39.39 10.73 -9.47
CA ALA A 165 39.06 9.31 -9.68
C ALA A 165 38.69 8.55 -8.39
N CYS A 166 37.97 9.16 -7.48
CA CYS A 166 37.33 8.46 -6.37
C CYS A 166 36.13 7.63 -6.85
N VAL A 167 35.96 6.44 -6.30
CA VAL A 167 34.80 5.56 -6.58
C VAL A 167 34.16 5.12 -5.28
N LEU A 168 32.86 5.36 -5.13
CA LEU A 168 32.04 4.81 -4.07
C LEU A 168 31.24 3.62 -4.62
N PHE A 169 31.58 2.42 -4.18
CA PHE A 169 30.90 1.19 -4.61
C PHE A 169 29.64 0.92 -3.81
N ASP A 170 29.67 1.12 -2.48
CA ASP A 170 28.52 0.94 -1.59
C ASP A 170 28.71 1.69 -0.28
N ALA A 171 27.60 2.05 0.36
CA ALA A 171 27.59 2.54 1.74
C ALA A 171 26.32 2.03 2.44
N THR A 172 26.50 1.31 3.54
CA THR A 172 25.43 0.53 4.17
C THR A 172 25.44 0.69 5.67
N TRP A 173 24.30 1.09 6.25
CA TRP A 173 24.07 1.01 7.68
C TRP A 173 23.95 -0.45 8.09
N GLN A 174 24.68 -0.83 9.11
CA GLN A 174 24.74 -2.19 9.61
C GLN A 174 24.59 -2.22 11.13
N ALA A 175 24.15 -3.37 11.65
CA ALA A 175 24.22 -3.72 13.06
C ALA A 175 24.67 -5.16 13.23
N GLN A 176 25.03 -5.54 14.45
CA GLN A 176 25.25 -6.93 14.82
C GLN A 176 23.99 -7.55 15.37
N ALA A 177 23.73 -8.80 15.00
CA ALA A 177 22.58 -9.54 15.48
C ALA A 177 22.68 -9.79 16.99
N PRO A 178 21.71 -9.35 17.81
CA PRO A 178 21.75 -9.55 19.25
C PRO A 178 21.45 -11.00 19.65
N VAL A 179 20.69 -11.71 18.83
CA VAL A 179 20.32 -13.12 19.00
C VAL A 179 20.26 -13.80 17.63
N ALA A 180 20.28 -15.13 17.62
CA ALA A 180 20.09 -15.88 16.40
C ALA A 180 18.62 -15.83 15.94
N THR A 181 18.39 -15.67 14.64
CA THR A 181 17.06 -15.70 14.03
C THR A 181 17.12 -16.31 12.63
N GLU A 182 16.06 -16.98 12.21
CA GLU A 182 15.94 -17.46 10.85
C GLU A 182 15.48 -16.36 9.88
N GLY A 183 14.72 -15.36 10.36
CA GLY A 183 14.30 -14.20 9.60
C GLY A 183 13.49 -14.54 8.35
N ARG A 184 12.66 -15.58 8.38
CA ARG A 184 11.86 -16.03 7.25
C ARG A 184 10.71 -15.09 6.97
N MET A 185 10.67 -14.53 5.77
CA MET A 185 9.64 -13.60 5.30
C MET A 185 8.90 -14.19 4.10
N VAL A 186 7.58 -14.06 4.08
CA VAL A 186 6.76 -14.41 2.91
C VAL A 186 6.11 -13.15 2.37
N VAL A 187 6.25 -12.92 1.07
CA VAL A 187 5.59 -11.82 0.34
C VAL A 187 4.47 -12.41 -0.49
N VAL A 188 3.24 -11.97 -0.25
CA VAL A 188 2.05 -12.39 -1.00
C VAL A 188 1.60 -11.29 -1.93
N ILE A 189 1.35 -11.64 -3.19
CA ILE A 189 0.96 -10.72 -4.26
C ILE A 189 -0.27 -11.28 -4.95
N ARG A 190 -1.38 -10.54 -4.90
CA ARG A 190 -2.61 -10.92 -5.58
C ARG A 190 -2.78 -10.15 -6.88
N THR A 191 -3.22 -10.82 -7.94
CA THR A 191 -3.48 -10.20 -9.23
C THR A 191 -4.79 -10.66 -9.87
N PHE A 192 -5.39 -9.78 -10.65
CA PHE A 192 -6.52 -10.06 -11.52
C PHE A 192 -6.29 -9.44 -12.89
N GLY A 193 -5.65 -10.20 -13.78
CA GLY A 193 -5.28 -9.73 -15.12
C GLY A 193 -4.03 -8.86 -15.18
N GLY A 194 -3.35 -8.62 -14.04
CA GLY A 194 -2.12 -7.83 -13.91
C GLY A 194 -0.84 -8.68 -14.00
N ALA A 195 -0.85 -9.83 -14.67
CA ALA A 195 0.32 -10.70 -14.77
C ALA A 195 1.58 -9.97 -15.28
N ALA A 196 1.42 -9.02 -16.20
CA ALA A 196 2.53 -8.20 -16.71
C ALA A 196 3.11 -7.26 -15.63
N GLU A 197 2.28 -6.76 -14.71
CA GLU A 197 2.71 -5.92 -13.58
C GLU A 197 3.54 -6.75 -12.61
N VAL A 198 3.05 -7.93 -12.22
CA VAL A 198 3.77 -8.86 -11.36
C VAL A 198 5.11 -9.27 -11.99
N GLN A 199 5.12 -9.58 -13.29
CA GLN A 199 6.36 -9.90 -14.02
C GLN A 199 7.36 -8.74 -13.96
N ARG A 200 6.90 -7.49 -14.14
CA ARG A 200 7.75 -6.30 -14.04
C ARG A 200 8.32 -6.13 -12.63
N LEU A 201 7.50 -6.33 -11.59
CA LEU A 201 7.94 -6.24 -10.20
C LEU A 201 9.00 -7.30 -9.88
N LEU A 202 8.76 -8.56 -10.20
CA LEU A 202 9.70 -9.65 -9.98
C LEU A 202 10.99 -9.49 -10.81
N ALA A 203 10.88 -9.05 -12.07
CA ALA A 203 12.04 -8.75 -12.91
C ALA A 203 12.87 -7.57 -12.35
N SER A 204 12.21 -6.54 -11.81
CA SER A 204 12.89 -5.44 -11.14
C SER A 204 13.68 -5.93 -9.92
N PHE A 205 13.10 -6.80 -9.09
CA PHE A 205 13.81 -7.41 -7.96
C PHE A 205 15.00 -8.26 -8.42
N ASN A 206 14.80 -9.06 -9.46
CA ASN A 206 15.88 -9.85 -10.03
C ASN A 206 17.04 -8.98 -10.53
N ASN A 207 16.77 -7.92 -11.26
CA ASN A 207 17.79 -7.00 -11.77
C ASN A 207 18.53 -6.29 -10.62
N GLN A 208 17.80 -5.79 -9.60
CA GLN A 208 18.41 -5.14 -8.45
C GLN A 208 19.25 -6.11 -7.62
N SER A 209 18.91 -7.39 -7.58
CA SER A 209 19.67 -8.43 -6.85
C SER A 209 21.08 -8.63 -7.39
N GLN A 210 21.32 -8.28 -8.65
CA GLN A 210 22.65 -8.39 -9.29
C GLN A 210 23.59 -7.25 -8.89
N THR A 211 23.06 -6.12 -8.39
CA THR A 211 23.84 -4.90 -8.13
C THR A 211 24.04 -4.58 -6.64
N GLY A 212 23.41 -5.33 -5.75
CA GLY A 212 23.47 -5.10 -4.30
C GLY A 212 23.64 -6.39 -3.49
N ASP A 213 24.04 -6.24 -2.23
CA ASP A 213 24.18 -7.36 -1.29
C ASP A 213 22.82 -7.69 -0.63
N TYR A 214 21.98 -8.40 -1.36
CA TYR A 214 20.67 -8.87 -0.89
C TYR A 214 20.62 -10.39 -0.66
N GLY A 215 21.74 -11.08 -0.82
CA GLY A 215 21.76 -12.54 -0.90
C GLY A 215 21.16 -13.25 0.31
N GLN A 216 21.41 -12.76 1.54
CA GLN A 216 20.83 -13.35 2.74
C GLN A 216 19.31 -13.11 2.82
N MET A 217 18.87 -11.88 2.59
CA MET A 217 17.43 -11.55 2.59
C MET A 217 16.67 -12.35 1.54
N LEU A 218 17.19 -12.46 0.31
CA LEU A 218 16.55 -13.21 -0.77
C LEU A 218 16.43 -14.71 -0.47
N LYS A 219 17.44 -15.31 0.13
CA LYS A 219 17.37 -16.72 0.58
C LYS A 219 16.30 -16.93 1.64
N ASN A 220 16.06 -15.92 2.48
CA ASN A 220 15.09 -15.96 3.55
C ASN A 220 13.70 -15.41 3.15
N THR A 221 13.53 -15.04 1.89
CA THR A 221 12.26 -14.52 1.35
C THR A 221 11.63 -15.51 0.37
N PHE A 222 10.32 -15.72 0.52
CA PHE A 222 9.50 -16.54 -0.37
C PHE A 222 8.35 -15.70 -0.92
N PHE A 223 8.17 -15.73 -2.24
CA PHE A 223 7.11 -15.00 -2.92
C PHE A 223 5.99 -15.95 -3.31
N ILE A 224 4.77 -15.59 -2.96
CA ILE A 224 3.57 -16.26 -3.44
C ILE A 224 2.79 -15.28 -4.29
N VAL A 225 2.29 -15.72 -5.44
CA VAL A 225 1.43 -14.95 -6.32
C VAL A 225 0.11 -15.69 -6.47
N TYR A 226 -1.00 -15.01 -6.19
CA TYR A 226 -2.33 -15.51 -6.49
C TYR A 226 -2.87 -14.81 -7.74
N ASP A 227 -3.02 -15.56 -8.84
CA ASP A 227 -3.61 -15.05 -10.09
C ASP A 227 -5.05 -15.55 -10.26
N ALA A 228 -6.00 -14.63 -10.10
CA ALA A 228 -7.43 -14.93 -10.21
C ALA A 228 -7.96 -14.92 -11.66
N LEU A 229 -7.12 -14.62 -12.64
CA LEU A 229 -7.48 -14.59 -14.07
C LEU A 229 -6.43 -15.26 -14.95
N ALA A 230 -5.70 -16.27 -14.47
CA ALA A 230 -4.73 -16.95 -15.32
C ALA A 230 -5.39 -17.53 -16.56
N ALA A 231 -5.03 -16.97 -17.70
CA ALA A 231 -5.46 -17.46 -19.01
C ALA A 231 -4.46 -18.50 -19.53
N LYS A 232 -4.90 -19.43 -20.36
CA LYS A 232 -4.05 -20.46 -21.01
C LYS A 232 -2.82 -19.90 -21.73
N ASN A 233 -2.78 -18.60 -22.02
CA ASN A 233 -1.70 -17.92 -22.73
C ASN A 233 -1.00 -16.87 -21.87
N THR A 234 -1.18 -16.88 -20.54
CA THR A 234 -0.40 -16.00 -19.64
C THR A 234 1.07 -16.37 -19.79
N PRO A 235 1.96 -15.41 -20.12
CA PRO A 235 3.39 -15.69 -20.17
C PRO A 235 3.88 -16.19 -18.82
N PRO A 236 4.91 -17.04 -18.76
CA PRO A 236 5.45 -17.53 -17.50
C PRO A 236 5.89 -16.35 -16.64
N TYR A 237 5.53 -16.35 -15.36
CA TYR A 237 5.90 -15.30 -14.40
C TYR A 237 7.42 -15.15 -14.25
N ILE A 238 8.14 -16.22 -14.47
CA ILE A 238 9.61 -16.27 -14.48
C ILE A 238 10.06 -16.76 -15.85
N PRO A 239 10.92 -16.01 -16.55
CA PRO A 239 11.48 -16.43 -17.82
C PRO A 239 12.26 -17.75 -17.67
N SER A 240 12.03 -18.70 -18.57
CA SER A 240 12.77 -19.96 -18.60
C SER A 240 14.24 -19.73 -18.95
N GLY A 241 15.15 -20.39 -18.23
CA GLY A 241 16.60 -20.39 -18.53
C GLY A 241 17.40 -19.22 -17.95
N GLN A 242 16.80 -18.39 -17.12
CA GLN A 242 17.54 -17.40 -16.32
C GLN A 242 17.83 -17.96 -14.91
N ASP A 243 19.03 -17.65 -14.40
CA ASP A 243 19.34 -17.84 -12.98
C ASP A 243 18.53 -16.82 -12.17
N TYR A 244 17.49 -17.31 -11.52
CA TYR A 244 16.52 -16.45 -10.82
C TYR A 244 16.66 -16.67 -9.32
N PRO A 245 17.24 -15.73 -8.58
CA PRO A 245 17.53 -15.91 -7.16
C PRO A 245 16.30 -15.83 -6.26
N LEU A 246 15.11 -15.53 -6.83
CA LEU A 246 13.88 -15.41 -6.07
C LEU A 246 13.16 -16.76 -5.92
N ASN A 247 12.72 -17.09 -4.72
CA ASN A 247 11.86 -18.24 -4.45
C ASN A 247 10.41 -17.86 -4.72
N VAL A 248 9.85 -18.24 -5.86
CA VAL A 248 8.51 -17.83 -6.31
C VAL A 248 7.60 -19.05 -6.48
N PHE A 249 6.38 -18.94 -5.98
CA PHE A 249 5.29 -19.90 -6.19
C PHE A 249 4.06 -19.17 -6.73
N VAL A 250 3.48 -19.64 -7.81
CA VAL A 250 2.32 -19.01 -8.44
C VAL A 250 1.13 -19.96 -8.39
N LEU A 251 0.08 -19.52 -7.73
CA LEU A 251 -1.20 -20.20 -7.56
C LEU A 251 -2.28 -19.46 -8.35
N SER A 252 -3.06 -20.17 -9.15
CA SER A 252 -4.27 -19.64 -9.79
C SER A 252 -5.52 -20.23 -9.18
N GLY A 253 -6.59 -19.43 -9.12
CA GLY A 253 -7.86 -19.84 -8.55
C GLY A 253 -9.02 -18.91 -8.97
N PRO A 254 -10.20 -19.09 -8.33
CA PRO A 254 -11.37 -18.26 -8.62
C PRO A 254 -11.15 -16.80 -8.25
N ASN A 255 -11.79 -15.88 -8.98
CA ASN A 255 -11.82 -14.48 -8.60
C ASN A 255 -12.83 -14.25 -7.45
N MET A 256 -12.30 -14.02 -6.27
CA MET A 256 -13.05 -13.70 -5.05
C MET A 256 -12.87 -12.23 -4.63
N GLY A 257 -12.36 -11.38 -5.54
CA GLY A 257 -11.95 -10.00 -5.24
C GLY A 257 -10.65 -9.92 -4.43
N GLY A 258 -10.20 -8.70 -4.12
CA GLY A 258 -8.94 -8.48 -3.40
C GLY A 258 -8.89 -9.20 -2.06
N ALA A 259 -9.92 -9.04 -1.23
CA ALA A 259 -10.02 -9.70 0.07
C ALA A 259 -10.08 -11.22 -0.03
N GLY A 260 -10.89 -11.76 -0.95
CA GLY A 260 -11.06 -13.20 -1.06
C GLY A 260 -9.86 -13.90 -1.67
N ASN A 261 -9.24 -13.29 -2.68
CA ASN A 261 -8.01 -13.80 -3.28
C ASN A 261 -6.90 -13.86 -2.21
N LEU A 262 -6.72 -12.78 -1.44
CA LEU A 262 -5.77 -12.73 -0.33
C LEU A 262 -6.10 -13.79 0.73
N SER A 263 -7.36 -13.94 1.11
CA SER A 263 -7.76 -14.90 2.15
C SER A 263 -7.51 -16.36 1.72
N LEU A 264 -7.75 -16.70 0.46
CA LEU A 264 -7.44 -18.04 -0.07
C LEU A 264 -5.93 -18.28 -0.14
N GLU A 265 -5.16 -17.28 -0.54
CA GLU A 265 -3.70 -17.33 -0.56
C GLU A 265 -3.12 -17.53 0.84
N LEU A 266 -3.57 -16.73 1.82
CA LEU A 266 -3.15 -16.83 3.21
C LEU A 266 -3.58 -18.15 3.86
N LEU A 267 -4.76 -18.66 3.53
CA LEU A 267 -5.22 -19.96 4.00
C LEU A 267 -4.33 -21.10 3.45
N ALA A 268 -3.96 -21.01 2.17
CA ALA A 268 -3.05 -21.98 1.55
C ALA A 268 -1.68 -21.94 2.25
N LEU A 269 -1.15 -20.73 2.48
CA LEU A 269 0.13 -20.53 3.17
C LEU A 269 0.09 -21.06 4.61
N GLN A 270 -0.94 -20.74 5.40
CA GLN A 270 -1.07 -21.24 6.78
C GLN A 270 -1.07 -22.77 6.83
N LYS A 271 -1.87 -23.41 5.96
CA LYS A 271 -1.95 -24.89 5.90
C LYS A 271 -0.64 -25.51 5.43
N ALA A 272 -0.01 -24.94 4.42
CA ALA A 272 1.25 -25.45 3.88
C ALA A 272 2.41 -25.29 4.88
N ALA A 273 2.53 -24.14 5.54
CA ALA A 273 3.55 -23.89 6.56
C ALA A 273 3.39 -24.82 7.77
N ALA A 274 2.15 -24.99 8.27
CA ALA A 274 1.85 -25.92 9.36
C ALA A 274 2.15 -27.38 8.97
N GLY A 275 1.75 -27.81 7.76
CA GLY A 275 2.04 -29.15 7.25
C GLY A 275 3.53 -29.42 7.02
N ALA A 276 4.30 -28.39 6.69
CA ALA A 276 5.74 -28.45 6.53
C ALA A 276 6.51 -28.37 7.86
N GLY A 277 5.87 -27.93 8.95
CA GLY A 277 6.54 -27.64 10.22
C GLY A 277 7.49 -26.43 10.15
N ILE A 278 7.18 -25.46 9.27
CA ILE A 278 8.03 -24.28 9.02
C ILE A 278 7.47 -23.09 9.75
N ALA A 279 8.31 -22.45 10.58
CA ALA A 279 8.01 -21.16 11.15
C ALA A 279 8.28 -20.06 10.10
N VAL A 280 7.28 -19.23 9.82
CA VAL A 280 7.39 -17.97 9.08
C VAL A 280 7.37 -16.85 10.12
N ASN A 281 8.29 -15.89 10.02
CA ASN A 281 8.38 -14.80 10.98
C ASN A 281 7.48 -13.62 10.55
N GLU A 282 7.56 -13.27 9.27
CA GLU A 282 6.92 -12.07 8.74
C GLU A 282 6.14 -12.36 7.47
N LEU A 283 4.98 -11.74 7.35
CA LEU A 283 4.13 -11.73 6.16
C LEU A 283 4.07 -10.31 5.60
N VAL A 284 4.34 -10.15 4.32
CA VAL A 284 4.16 -8.89 3.58
C VAL A 284 3.05 -9.08 2.55
N VAL A 285 2.05 -8.24 2.57
CA VAL A 285 1.00 -8.14 1.54
C VAL A 285 1.34 -7.00 0.61
N ALA A 286 1.35 -7.25 -0.70
CA ALA A 286 1.57 -6.24 -1.72
C ALA A 286 0.55 -6.37 -2.87
N ASP A 287 0.20 -5.24 -3.49
CA ASP A 287 -0.60 -5.24 -4.72
C ASP A 287 0.28 -5.55 -5.94
N ASP A 288 -0.33 -6.04 -7.02
CA ASP A 288 0.36 -6.41 -8.27
C ASP A 288 0.92 -5.21 -9.03
N ASP A 289 0.30 -4.05 -8.90
CA ASP A 289 0.66 -2.83 -9.60
C ASP A 289 1.52 -1.86 -8.78
N VAL A 290 2.03 -2.30 -7.61
CA VAL A 290 2.96 -1.49 -6.82
C VAL A 290 4.34 -1.43 -7.47
N SER A 291 4.98 -0.25 -7.40
CA SER A 291 6.43 -0.12 -7.64
C SER A 291 7.14 -0.06 -6.28
N LEU A 292 7.92 -1.08 -6.01
CA LEU A 292 8.67 -1.25 -4.75
C LEU A 292 10.12 -1.60 -5.11
N SER A 293 11.08 -0.98 -4.43
CA SER A 293 12.49 -1.36 -4.61
C SER A 293 12.85 -2.59 -3.77
N LEU A 294 13.80 -3.38 -4.26
CA LEU A 294 14.37 -4.48 -3.48
C LEU A 294 15.03 -3.97 -2.19
N GLU A 295 15.61 -2.76 -2.25
CA GLU A 295 16.15 -2.07 -1.07
C GLU A 295 15.06 -1.79 -0.02
N SER A 296 13.87 -1.33 -0.42
CA SER A 296 12.74 -1.17 0.52
C SER A 296 12.38 -2.48 1.20
N LEU A 297 12.33 -3.58 0.43
CA LEU A 297 12.05 -4.90 1.00
C LEU A 297 13.16 -5.37 1.95
N ALA A 298 14.43 -5.10 1.62
CA ALA A 298 15.57 -5.43 2.49
C ALA A 298 15.57 -4.63 3.79
N ARG A 299 15.26 -3.33 3.73
CA ARG A 299 15.08 -2.47 4.92
C ARG A 299 13.93 -2.96 5.80
N HIS A 300 12.84 -3.39 5.16
CA HIS A 300 11.72 -3.96 5.89
C HIS A 300 12.12 -5.27 6.58
N TRP A 301 12.72 -6.21 5.85
CA TRP A 301 13.23 -7.46 6.42
C TRP A 301 14.12 -7.20 7.64
N ALA A 302 15.09 -6.30 7.50
CA ALA A 302 15.98 -5.92 8.60
C ALA A 302 15.22 -5.33 9.80
N THR A 303 14.17 -4.53 9.55
CA THR A 303 13.33 -3.96 10.61
C THR A 303 12.61 -5.04 11.42
N THR A 304 12.23 -6.14 10.78
CA THR A 304 11.38 -7.18 11.41
C THR A 304 12.15 -8.36 12.00
N LEU A 305 13.49 -8.44 11.75
CA LEU A 305 14.32 -9.57 12.19
C LEU A 305 14.20 -9.91 13.67
N PHE A 306 14.13 -8.92 14.53
CA PHE A 306 14.13 -9.07 15.99
C PHE A 306 12.89 -8.48 16.63
N ARG A 307 11.83 -8.29 15.84
CA ARG A 307 10.60 -7.71 16.37
C ARG A 307 9.96 -8.60 17.43
N THR A 308 9.49 -7.97 18.50
CA THR A 308 8.76 -8.61 19.60
C THR A 308 7.33 -8.09 19.72
N ASP A 309 6.98 -7.06 18.95
CA ASP A 309 5.65 -6.46 18.95
C ASP A 309 4.68 -7.19 17.99
N GLN A 310 3.40 -6.86 18.10
CA GLN A 310 2.33 -7.34 17.22
C GLN A 310 1.86 -6.21 16.27
N ALA A 311 2.75 -5.27 15.95
CA ALA A 311 2.44 -4.14 15.09
C ALA A 311 2.26 -4.58 13.64
N PHE A 312 1.33 -3.96 12.95
CA PHE A 312 1.32 -3.93 11.49
C PHE A 312 2.25 -2.83 11.01
N TYR A 313 3.06 -3.11 10.00
CA TYR A 313 3.91 -2.11 9.36
C TYR A 313 3.37 -1.74 7.99
N THR A 314 3.36 -0.45 7.72
CA THR A 314 3.08 0.12 6.41
C THR A 314 4.23 1.02 5.97
N CYS A 315 4.11 1.62 4.81
CA CYS A 315 5.05 2.61 4.30
C CYS A 315 4.33 3.80 3.67
N PRO A 316 5.03 4.94 3.51
CA PRO A 316 4.56 6.02 2.66
C PRO A 316 4.29 5.55 1.22
N ILE A 317 3.10 5.87 0.71
CA ILE A 317 2.66 5.55 -0.65
C ILE A 317 2.68 6.84 -1.48
N PHE A 318 3.36 6.80 -2.61
CA PHE A 318 3.48 7.90 -3.57
C PHE A 318 2.69 7.59 -4.84
N LEU A 319 2.27 8.64 -5.57
CA LEU A 319 1.63 8.46 -6.88
C LEU A 319 2.67 8.08 -7.95
N LYS A 320 2.29 7.21 -8.88
CA LYS A 320 3.10 6.93 -10.08
C LYS A 320 3.04 8.07 -11.08
N SER A 321 1.86 8.70 -11.23
CA SER A 321 1.64 9.85 -12.13
C SER A 321 2.33 11.11 -11.63
N GLU A 322 2.51 11.26 -10.32
CA GLU A 322 3.21 12.38 -9.70
C GLU A 322 4.15 11.88 -8.60
N PRO A 323 5.30 11.31 -8.96
CA PRO A 323 6.12 10.48 -8.06
C PRO A 323 6.72 11.19 -6.85
N ARG A 324 6.65 12.51 -6.79
CA ARG A 324 7.03 13.31 -5.62
C ARG A 324 5.86 13.52 -4.66
N MET A 325 4.64 13.23 -5.09
CA MET A 325 3.46 13.41 -4.27
C MET A 325 3.21 12.16 -3.43
N MET A 326 3.29 12.32 -2.12
CA MET A 326 2.84 11.30 -1.18
C MET A 326 1.31 11.28 -1.20
N TRP A 327 0.73 10.16 -1.64
CA TRP A 327 -0.70 9.94 -1.63
C TRP A 327 -1.20 9.72 -0.21
N GLU A 328 -0.60 8.76 0.48
CA GLU A 328 -0.96 8.45 1.87
C GLU A 328 0.22 7.88 2.66
N ASP A 329 0.11 7.98 3.97
CA ASP A 329 0.97 7.34 4.95
C ASP A 329 0.11 6.64 6.00
N GLY A 330 -0.86 5.83 5.53
CA GLY A 330 -1.96 5.28 6.29
C GLY A 330 -3.07 6.30 6.57
N GLY A 331 -4.08 5.90 7.33
CA GLY A 331 -5.25 6.73 7.58
C GLY A 331 -5.84 6.60 8.99
N LEU A 332 -6.75 7.52 9.31
CA LEU A 332 -7.58 7.50 10.51
C LEU A 332 -9.02 7.18 10.12
N TRP A 333 -9.65 6.24 10.82
CA TRP A 333 -11.03 5.84 10.54
C TRP A 333 -12.06 6.49 11.46
N GLY A 334 -11.63 7.26 12.47
CA GLY A 334 -12.50 7.97 13.40
C GLY A 334 -12.81 7.19 14.68
N ARG A 335 -11.96 6.27 15.08
CA ARG A 335 -11.97 5.69 16.44
C ARG A 335 -11.57 6.71 17.49
N TYR A 336 -10.70 7.65 17.13
CA TYR A 336 -10.29 8.71 18.03
C TYR A 336 -11.36 9.80 18.08
N THR A 337 -11.66 10.23 19.27
CA THR A 337 -12.44 11.43 19.50
C THR A 337 -11.47 12.59 19.71
N GLN A 338 -11.67 13.65 18.96
CA GLN A 338 -10.97 14.91 19.18
C GLN A 338 -11.82 15.78 20.11
N GLU A 339 -11.24 16.22 21.22
CA GLU A 339 -11.88 17.18 22.11
C GLU A 339 -11.77 18.59 21.51
N ASN A 340 -12.92 19.24 21.33
CA ASN A 340 -12.94 20.62 20.89
C ASN A 340 -12.65 21.58 22.08
N PRO A 341 -12.39 22.88 21.82
CA PRO A 341 -12.13 23.84 22.91
C PRO A 341 -13.26 23.97 23.94
N SER A 342 -14.46 23.47 23.64
CA SER A 342 -15.60 23.45 24.57
C SER A 342 -15.71 22.13 25.37
N GLY A 343 -14.71 21.24 25.27
CA GLY A 343 -14.70 19.96 26.00
C GLY A 343 -15.57 18.86 25.38
N GLN A 344 -16.16 19.08 24.21
CA GLN A 344 -16.95 18.06 23.52
C GLN A 344 -16.04 17.15 22.70
N ARG A 345 -16.17 15.85 22.88
CA ARG A 345 -15.50 14.85 22.07
C ARG A 345 -16.30 14.56 20.81
N ARG A 346 -15.72 14.79 19.64
CA ARG A 346 -16.29 14.40 18.34
C ARG A 346 -15.44 13.33 17.70
N ALA A 347 -16.07 12.33 17.11
CA ALA A 347 -15.37 11.36 16.26
C ALA A 347 -14.71 12.10 15.10
N VAL A 348 -13.44 11.82 14.87
CA VAL A 348 -12.71 12.38 13.73
C VAL A 348 -13.24 11.72 12.46
N ALA A 349 -13.50 12.49 11.41
CA ALA A 349 -13.86 11.93 10.11
C ALA A 349 -12.71 11.06 9.56
N PRO A 350 -13.02 9.99 8.81
CA PRO A 350 -11.98 9.24 8.09
C PRO A 350 -11.13 10.19 7.24
N ARG A 351 -9.82 10.04 7.34
CA ARG A 351 -8.87 10.85 6.58
C ARG A 351 -7.55 10.11 6.38
N LEU A 352 -6.96 10.32 5.23
CA LEU A 352 -5.58 9.90 4.97
C LEU A 352 -4.60 10.79 5.74
N LEU A 353 -3.53 10.18 6.26
CA LEU A 353 -2.45 10.89 6.91
C LEU A 353 -1.43 11.35 5.86
N ARG A 354 -0.84 12.52 6.06
CA ARG A 354 0.14 13.12 5.15
C ARG A 354 -0.29 13.14 3.68
N HIS A 355 -1.60 13.16 3.42
CA HIS A 355 -2.16 13.16 2.07
C HIS A 355 -1.76 14.41 1.28
N ALA A 356 -1.48 14.22 -0.02
CA ALA A 356 -1.14 15.27 -0.99
C ALA A 356 0.08 16.14 -0.59
N LYS A 357 1.08 15.55 0.08
CA LYS A 357 2.35 16.20 0.33
C LYS A 357 3.32 15.99 -0.83
N ILE A 358 3.88 17.07 -1.35
CA ILE A 358 4.93 17.04 -2.38
C ILE A 358 6.29 17.14 -1.70
N PHE A 359 7.21 16.27 -2.08
CA PHE A 359 8.57 16.22 -1.55
C PHE A 359 9.58 16.71 -2.59
N HIS A 360 10.48 17.57 -2.13
CA HIS A 360 11.62 18.05 -2.90
C HIS A 360 12.89 17.87 -2.06
N GLY A 361 13.81 17.01 -2.52
CA GLY A 361 15.09 16.79 -1.87
C GLY A 361 14.98 16.42 -0.40
N SER A 362 15.38 17.32 0.48
CA SER A 362 15.35 17.16 1.94
C SER A 362 14.10 17.72 2.62
N ASP A 363 13.14 18.27 1.87
CA ASP A 363 11.96 18.89 2.44
C ASP A 363 11.09 17.88 3.19
N HIS A 364 10.46 18.34 4.26
CA HIS A 364 9.54 17.56 5.10
C HIS A 364 10.13 16.33 5.81
N LEU A 365 11.43 16.06 5.73
CA LEU A 365 12.05 14.88 6.34
C LEU A 365 11.99 14.89 7.88
N GLY A 366 11.92 16.06 8.50
CA GLY A 366 11.69 16.18 9.94
C GLY A 366 10.36 15.58 10.39
N ASP A 367 9.30 15.70 9.59
CA ASP A 367 8.01 15.06 9.84
C ASP A 367 8.10 13.53 9.70
N MET A 368 8.94 13.04 8.77
CA MET A 368 9.16 11.62 8.56
C MET A 368 9.90 10.96 9.72
N ALA A 369 10.76 11.72 10.42
CA ALA A 369 11.49 11.22 11.58
C ALA A 369 10.59 10.94 12.80
N ARG A 370 9.34 11.41 12.79
CA ARG A 370 8.33 11.08 13.81
C ARG A 370 7.54 9.86 13.38
N LEU A 371 7.55 8.80 14.17
CA LEU A 371 6.73 7.63 13.89
C LEU A 371 5.25 7.99 13.94
N HIS A 372 4.52 7.52 12.95
CA HIS A 372 3.08 7.64 12.88
C HIS A 372 2.41 6.30 13.18
N HIS A 373 1.28 6.39 13.87
CA HIS A 373 0.44 5.25 14.21
C HIS A 373 -0.93 5.43 13.53
N PRO A 374 -1.03 5.14 12.23
CA PRO A 374 -2.31 5.17 11.54
C PRO A 374 -3.26 4.13 12.14
N GLU A 375 -4.57 4.34 11.99
CA GLU A 375 -5.56 3.33 12.37
C GLU A 375 -5.68 2.23 11.31
N TYR A 376 -5.34 2.53 10.06
CA TYR A 376 -5.31 1.56 8.98
C TYR A 376 -4.27 1.91 7.93
N SER A 377 -3.94 0.93 7.11
CA SER A 377 -3.14 1.10 5.90
C SER A 377 -3.68 0.22 4.80
N ALA A 378 -3.47 0.66 3.56
CA ALA A 378 -3.85 -0.11 2.38
C ALA A 378 -2.98 -1.36 2.21
N PHE A 379 -3.59 -2.43 1.67
CA PHE A 379 -2.86 -3.64 1.27
C PHE A 379 -1.92 -3.44 0.07
N ILE A 380 -1.70 -2.19 -0.35
CA ILE A 380 -0.64 -1.80 -1.29
C ILE A 380 0.73 -2.22 -0.76
N PHE A 381 0.98 -2.01 0.53
CA PHE A 381 2.07 -2.55 1.31
C PHE A 381 1.65 -2.62 2.78
N LEU A 382 1.40 -3.82 3.26
CA LEU A 382 1.14 -4.07 4.67
C LEU A 382 1.92 -5.29 5.12
N SER A 383 2.58 -5.19 6.28
CA SER A 383 3.32 -6.30 6.86
C SER A 383 2.85 -6.58 8.28
N LEU A 384 2.91 -7.85 8.65
CA LEU A 384 2.49 -8.32 9.99
C LEU A 384 3.27 -9.57 10.41
N PRO A 385 3.44 -9.81 11.72
CA PRO A 385 3.92 -11.10 12.21
C PRO A 385 3.01 -12.24 11.73
N PHE A 386 3.59 -13.33 11.24
CA PHE A 386 2.79 -14.41 10.68
C PHE A 386 1.87 -15.10 11.73
N ASP A 387 2.29 -15.17 12.98
CA ASP A 387 1.47 -15.69 14.07
C ASP A 387 0.25 -14.80 14.38
N ARG A 388 0.32 -13.50 14.07
CA ARG A 388 -0.80 -12.58 14.20
C ARG A 388 -1.98 -12.97 13.30
N LEU A 389 -1.70 -13.56 12.14
CA LEU A 389 -2.71 -14.08 11.23
C LEU A 389 -3.58 -15.16 11.89
N ALA A 390 -2.99 -16.04 12.70
CA ALA A 390 -3.73 -17.06 13.43
C ALA A 390 -4.65 -16.47 14.53
N GLN A 391 -4.23 -15.34 15.14
CA GLN A 391 -5.01 -14.66 16.19
C GLN A 391 -6.18 -13.85 15.63
N LEU A 392 -5.96 -13.19 14.49
CA LEU A 392 -6.96 -12.30 13.88
C LEU A 392 -7.91 -13.05 12.94
N GLY A 393 -7.53 -14.19 12.41
CA GLY A 393 -8.18 -14.83 11.28
C GLY A 393 -7.82 -14.15 9.96
N LEU A 394 -8.53 -14.52 8.90
CA LEU A 394 -8.31 -14.04 7.54
C LEU A 394 -9.04 -12.71 7.28
N PRO A 395 -8.66 -11.92 6.25
CA PRO A 395 -9.47 -10.80 5.80
C PRO A 395 -10.93 -11.23 5.56
N CYS A 396 -11.89 -10.38 5.93
CA CYS A 396 -13.30 -10.73 5.80
C CYS A 396 -13.80 -10.62 4.35
N ALA A 397 -14.99 -11.16 4.07
CA ALA A 397 -15.56 -11.30 2.71
C ALA A 397 -16.00 -9.96 2.10
N MET A 398 -15.13 -8.97 2.12
CA MET A 398 -15.24 -7.70 1.39
C MET A 398 -14.56 -7.88 0.04
N PHE A 399 -15.29 -7.84 -1.07
CA PHE A 399 -14.75 -8.16 -2.39
C PHE A 399 -13.60 -7.24 -2.81
N LEU A 400 -13.82 -5.92 -2.71
CA LEU A 400 -12.83 -4.85 -2.90
C LEU A 400 -13.15 -3.71 -1.94
N ARG A 401 -12.16 -2.91 -1.58
CA ARG A 401 -12.29 -1.72 -0.72
C ARG A 401 -12.76 -2.05 0.70
N GLY A 402 -12.03 -1.58 1.66
CA GLY A 402 -12.36 -1.68 3.07
C GLY A 402 -11.86 -2.94 3.78
N ASP A 403 -11.41 -3.95 3.06
CA ASP A 403 -10.80 -5.17 3.59
C ASP A 403 -9.52 -4.87 4.39
N ASP A 404 -8.69 -3.99 3.88
CA ASP A 404 -7.49 -3.45 4.50
C ASP A 404 -7.80 -2.63 5.76
N ILE A 405 -8.82 -1.77 5.69
CA ILE A 405 -9.28 -0.94 6.81
C ILE A 405 -9.84 -1.84 7.92
N GLU A 406 -10.72 -2.78 7.57
CA GLU A 406 -11.33 -3.70 8.53
C GLU A 406 -10.26 -4.53 9.24
N TYR A 407 -9.31 -5.09 8.48
CA TYR A 407 -8.27 -5.93 9.02
C TYR A 407 -7.32 -5.18 9.98
N SER A 408 -6.97 -3.94 9.62
CA SER A 408 -6.18 -3.05 10.47
C SER A 408 -6.92 -2.67 11.75
N LEU A 409 -8.20 -2.33 11.67
CA LEU A 409 -9.03 -2.00 12.84
C LEU A 409 -9.27 -3.21 13.74
N ARG A 410 -9.38 -4.42 13.17
CA ARG A 410 -9.45 -5.67 13.91
C ARG A 410 -8.16 -5.92 14.69
N ASN A 411 -7.00 -5.66 14.07
CA ASN A 411 -5.71 -5.72 14.75
C ASN A 411 -5.66 -4.79 15.96
N ILE A 412 -6.09 -3.53 15.79
CA ILE A 412 -6.13 -2.57 16.90
C ILE A 412 -7.13 -3.00 17.99
N ALA A 413 -8.30 -3.53 17.61
CA ALA A 413 -9.29 -4.05 18.56
C ALA A 413 -8.74 -5.22 19.39
N ALA A 414 -7.82 -5.98 18.83
CA ALA A 414 -7.08 -7.07 19.48
C ALA A 414 -5.78 -6.61 20.19
N GLY A 415 -5.63 -5.30 20.44
CA GLY A 415 -4.50 -4.73 21.18
C GLY A 415 -3.23 -4.47 20.36
N GLY A 416 -3.27 -4.67 19.04
CA GLY A 416 -2.18 -4.31 18.14
C GLY A 416 -2.17 -2.83 17.77
N VAL A 417 -1.17 -2.44 17.02
CA VAL A 417 -0.99 -1.08 16.46
C VAL A 417 -0.61 -1.16 14.99
N THR A 418 -0.78 -0.08 14.26
CA THR A 418 -0.20 0.09 12.92
C THR A 418 0.89 1.15 13.00
N VAL A 419 2.02 0.95 12.34
CA VAL A 419 3.17 1.84 12.34
C VAL A 419 3.61 2.09 10.90
N SER A 420 3.76 3.34 10.50
CA SER A 420 4.37 3.68 9.23
C SER A 420 5.89 3.68 9.35
N ASN A 421 6.57 2.90 8.49
CA ASN A 421 8.02 2.84 8.43
C ASN A 421 8.57 3.84 7.39
N PRO A 422 9.19 4.94 7.83
CA PRO A 422 9.68 5.97 6.93
C PRO A 422 10.93 5.56 6.12
N ASN A 423 11.57 4.44 6.45
CA ASN A 423 12.69 3.91 5.66
C ASN A 423 12.23 3.27 4.34
N LEU A 424 10.93 3.06 4.19
CA LEU A 424 10.31 2.44 3.02
C LEU A 424 9.62 3.50 2.17
N ALA A 425 9.35 3.16 0.92
CA ALA A 425 8.39 3.85 0.06
C ALA A 425 7.89 2.91 -1.01
N ALA A 426 6.65 3.09 -1.41
CA ALA A 426 6.06 2.42 -2.55
C ALA A 426 5.35 3.44 -3.44
N TRP A 427 5.27 3.17 -4.74
CA TRP A 427 4.52 3.98 -5.70
C TRP A 427 3.36 3.17 -6.24
N HIS A 428 2.20 3.78 -6.22
CA HIS A 428 0.95 3.17 -6.67
C HIS A 428 0.09 4.23 -7.37
N GLU A 429 -0.77 3.81 -8.29
CA GLU A 429 -1.74 4.70 -8.90
C GLU A 429 -3.15 4.26 -8.48
N PRO A 430 -3.83 5.03 -7.62
CA PRO A 430 -5.17 4.68 -7.18
C PRO A 430 -6.15 4.77 -8.36
N ALA A 431 -6.98 3.74 -8.53
CA ALA A 431 -8.09 3.75 -9.48
C ALA A 431 -9.42 3.86 -8.74
N HIS A 432 -10.40 4.49 -9.38
CA HIS A 432 -11.74 4.61 -8.82
C HIS A 432 -12.81 4.47 -9.91
N SER A 433 -13.91 3.78 -9.59
CA SER A 433 -15.06 3.53 -10.47
C SER A 433 -16.35 3.56 -9.66
N TYR A 434 -17.51 3.61 -10.32
CA TYR A 434 -18.81 3.54 -9.64
C TYR A 434 -18.98 2.23 -8.84
N ALA A 435 -18.48 1.10 -9.36
CA ALA A 435 -18.53 -0.16 -8.62
C ALA A 435 -17.64 -0.13 -7.36
N GLN A 436 -16.46 0.46 -7.45
CA GLN A 436 -15.58 0.63 -6.29
C GLN A 436 -16.18 1.61 -5.26
N GLU A 437 -16.87 2.68 -5.72
CA GLU A 437 -17.58 3.58 -4.81
C GLU A 437 -18.74 2.87 -4.09
N TYR A 438 -19.52 2.04 -4.79
CA TYR A 438 -20.54 1.21 -4.15
C TYR A 438 -19.95 0.38 -3.00
N MET A 439 -18.80 -0.28 -3.25
CA MET A 439 -18.13 -1.11 -2.23
C MET A 439 -17.56 -0.26 -1.10
N SER A 440 -16.96 0.89 -1.41
CA SER A 440 -16.47 1.85 -0.41
C SER A 440 -17.56 2.33 0.53
N ILE A 441 -18.76 2.61 0.00
CA ILE A 441 -19.91 3.03 0.80
C ILE A 441 -20.43 1.88 1.65
N ALA A 442 -20.73 0.73 1.02
CA ALA A 442 -21.31 -0.41 1.72
C ALA A 442 -20.37 -0.92 2.82
N HIS A 443 -19.12 -1.17 2.48
CA HIS A 443 -18.13 -1.67 3.44
C HIS A 443 -17.76 -0.59 4.46
N GLY A 444 -17.65 0.67 4.06
CA GLY A 444 -17.37 1.79 4.97
C GLY A 444 -18.44 1.95 6.05
N VAL A 445 -19.73 1.77 5.71
CA VAL A 445 -20.82 1.77 6.69
C VAL A 445 -20.74 0.56 7.61
N ILE A 446 -20.47 -0.64 7.07
CA ILE A 446 -20.27 -1.88 7.85
C ILE A 446 -19.12 -1.70 8.86
N ILE A 447 -17.97 -1.18 8.41
CA ILE A 447 -16.81 -0.93 9.27
C ILE A 447 -17.15 0.10 10.37
N ASN A 448 -17.87 1.18 10.03
CA ASN A 448 -18.32 2.15 11.02
C ASN A 448 -19.26 1.52 12.06
N MET A 449 -20.18 0.65 11.64
CA MET A 449 -21.04 -0.08 12.57
C MET A 449 -20.26 -1.05 13.45
N ALA A 450 -19.23 -1.70 12.92
CA ALA A 450 -18.45 -2.68 13.66
C ALA A 450 -17.47 -2.04 14.65
N TYR A 451 -16.68 -1.06 14.20
CA TYR A 451 -15.53 -0.51 14.92
C TYR A 451 -15.64 0.98 15.24
N GLY A 452 -16.46 1.72 14.47
CA GLY A 452 -16.58 3.16 14.60
C GLY A 452 -17.39 3.59 15.83
N GLN A 453 -17.25 4.87 16.18
CA GLN A 453 -18.01 5.52 17.23
C GLN A 453 -19.15 6.39 16.69
N ARG A 454 -19.43 6.31 15.39
CA ARG A 454 -20.48 7.10 14.74
C ARG A 454 -21.85 6.57 15.11
N LYS A 455 -22.75 7.51 15.36
CA LYS A 455 -24.17 7.24 15.61
C LYS A 455 -24.94 7.12 14.28
N PRO A 456 -26.15 6.54 14.29
CA PRO A 456 -27.01 6.50 13.11
C PRO A 456 -27.18 7.86 12.44
N ASP A 457 -27.38 8.94 13.23
CA ASP A 457 -27.55 10.30 12.73
C ASP A 457 -26.31 10.85 12.00
N ASP A 458 -25.11 10.46 12.43
CA ASP A 458 -23.85 10.86 11.76
C ASP A 458 -23.78 10.24 10.36
N LEU A 459 -24.15 8.95 10.25
CA LEU A 459 -24.19 8.23 8.97
C LEU A 459 -25.35 8.72 8.09
N ALA A 460 -26.50 9.01 8.68
CA ALA A 460 -27.62 9.64 7.96
C ALA A 460 -27.21 10.99 7.39
N THR A 461 -26.51 11.81 8.17
CA THR A 461 -25.98 13.11 7.72
C THR A 461 -25.00 12.92 6.55
N PHE A 462 -24.17 11.90 6.57
CA PHE A 462 -23.29 11.57 5.42
C PHE A 462 -24.11 11.28 4.17
N PHE A 463 -25.13 10.40 4.24
CA PHE A 463 -26.00 10.10 3.09
C PHE A 463 -26.76 11.33 2.59
N HIS A 464 -27.30 12.16 3.49
CA HIS A 464 -27.96 13.40 3.11
C HIS A 464 -27.04 14.37 2.35
N ARG A 465 -25.82 14.57 2.82
CA ARG A 465 -24.84 15.44 2.14
C ARG A 465 -24.49 14.93 0.76
N ARG A 466 -24.24 13.62 0.63
CA ARG A 466 -23.93 13.00 -0.66
C ARG A 466 -25.12 13.05 -1.62
N ALA A 467 -26.31 12.74 -1.12
CA ALA A 467 -27.53 12.88 -1.90
C ALA A 467 -27.73 14.32 -2.39
N ALA A 468 -27.55 15.32 -1.52
CA ALA A 468 -27.67 16.72 -1.90
C ALA A 468 -26.67 17.12 -3.00
N ALA A 469 -25.43 16.62 -2.94
CA ALA A 469 -24.42 16.86 -3.99
C ALA A 469 -24.86 16.29 -5.34
N HIS A 470 -25.23 15.01 -5.40
CA HIS A 470 -25.67 14.37 -6.64
C HIS A 470 -26.99 14.96 -7.16
N LEU A 471 -27.93 15.30 -6.25
CA LEU A 471 -29.18 15.95 -6.63
C LEU A 471 -28.97 17.34 -7.23
N SER A 472 -28.07 18.16 -6.65
CA SER A 472 -27.79 19.52 -7.11
C SER A 472 -27.18 19.57 -8.50
N LEU A 473 -26.50 18.51 -8.91
CA LEU A 473 -25.89 18.36 -10.23
C LEU A 473 -26.66 17.40 -11.15
N SER A 474 -27.81 16.90 -10.74
CA SER A 474 -28.60 15.90 -11.48
C SER A 474 -27.80 14.65 -11.88
N ASP A 475 -26.87 14.23 -11.02
CA ASP A 475 -26.06 13.02 -11.23
C ASP A 475 -26.80 11.76 -10.81
N VAL A 476 -27.54 11.18 -11.76
CA VAL A 476 -28.31 9.94 -11.56
C VAL A 476 -27.40 8.76 -11.23
N ALA A 477 -26.26 8.66 -11.90
CA ALA A 477 -25.35 7.52 -11.75
C ALA A 477 -24.76 7.49 -10.32
N GLY A 478 -24.20 8.60 -9.85
CA GLY A 478 -23.67 8.71 -8.49
C GLY A 478 -24.75 8.47 -7.43
N LEU A 479 -25.92 9.09 -7.57
CA LEU A 479 -27.02 8.87 -6.62
C LEU A 479 -27.48 7.40 -6.59
N THR A 480 -27.48 6.70 -7.76
CA THR A 480 -27.84 5.28 -7.83
C THR A 480 -26.89 4.42 -7.04
N VAL A 481 -25.58 4.69 -7.10
CA VAL A 481 -24.57 3.96 -6.32
C VAL A 481 -24.88 4.01 -4.82
N TYR A 482 -25.17 5.21 -4.30
CA TYR A 482 -25.52 5.39 -2.88
C TYR A 482 -26.84 4.70 -2.51
N ALA A 483 -27.85 4.78 -3.39
CA ALA A 483 -29.15 4.15 -3.15
C ALA A 483 -29.05 2.63 -3.11
N GLU A 484 -28.29 2.02 -4.01
CA GLU A 484 -28.12 0.58 -4.08
C GLU A 484 -27.24 0.04 -2.95
N ALA A 485 -26.12 0.72 -2.64
CA ALA A 485 -25.29 0.34 -1.50
C ALA A 485 -26.09 0.31 -0.18
N LEU A 486 -26.92 1.34 0.04
CA LEU A 486 -27.76 1.41 1.23
C LEU A 486 -28.91 0.38 1.21
N ALA A 487 -29.50 0.10 0.05
CA ALA A 487 -30.52 -0.92 -0.09
C ALA A 487 -29.98 -2.33 0.23
N ASP A 488 -28.80 -2.67 -0.26
CA ASP A 488 -28.15 -3.96 0.02
C ASP A 488 -27.71 -4.07 1.49
N LEU A 489 -27.29 -2.95 2.10
CA LEU A 489 -27.00 -2.90 3.55
C LEU A 489 -28.21 -3.26 4.41
N VAL A 490 -29.38 -2.71 4.10
CA VAL A 490 -30.59 -2.96 4.91
C VAL A 490 -31.24 -4.30 4.60
N ALA A 491 -31.01 -4.86 3.41
CA ALA A 491 -31.52 -6.18 3.04
C ALA A 491 -30.82 -7.31 3.81
N CYS A 492 -29.55 -7.15 4.20
CA CYS A 492 -28.76 -8.11 5.00
C CYS A 492 -28.47 -9.48 4.36
N ASP A 493 -28.84 -9.70 3.10
CA ASP A 493 -28.80 -11.02 2.44
C ASP A 493 -27.73 -11.15 1.36
N ARG A 494 -26.92 -10.11 1.10
CA ARG A 494 -25.97 -10.06 -0.01
C ARG A 494 -24.52 -9.81 0.40
N LEU A 495 -24.32 -8.94 1.39
CA LEU A 495 -23.00 -8.50 1.80
C LEU A 495 -22.42 -9.43 2.87
N LEU A 496 -21.14 -9.81 2.73
CA LEU A 496 -20.42 -10.68 3.64
C LEU A 496 -21.10 -12.06 3.85
N GLN A 497 -21.80 -12.57 2.84
CA GLN A 497 -22.48 -13.87 2.88
C GLN A 497 -21.61 -14.97 2.24
N PRO A 498 -21.83 -16.24 2.55
CA PRO A 498 -21.28 -17.32 1.74
C PRO A 498 -21.64 -17.15 0.26
N ASN A 499 -20.71 -17.51 -0.62
CA ASN A 499 -20.84 -17.29 -2.07
C ASN A 499 -21.07 -15.82 -2.48
N PHE A 500 -20.39 -14.90 -1.84
CA PHE A 500 -20.56 -13.43 -2.01
C PHE A 500 -20.06 -12.90 -3.37
N ALA A 501 -19.06 -13.53 -3.99
CA ALA A 501 -18.40 -13.02 -5.18
C ALA A 501 -19.36 -12.77 -6.38
N PRO A 502 -20.34 -13.66 -6.71
CA PRO A 502 -21.30 -13.41 -7.78
C PRO A 502 -22.09 -12.12 -7.62
N HIS A 503 -22.46 -11.75 -6.38
CA HIS A 503 -23.16 -10.48 -6.13
C HIS A 503 -22.28 -9.29 -6.55
N TYR A 504 -21.03 -9.21 -6.07
CA TYR A 504 -20.12 -8.11 -6.41
C TYR A 504 -19.76 -8.07 -7.90
N LEU A 505 -19.58 -9.23 -8.53
CA LEU A 505 -19.37 -9.30 -9.98
C LEU A 505 -20.58 -8.76 -10.76
N SER A 506 -21.80 -9.00 -10.27
CA SER A 506 -23.02 -8.41 -10.86
C SER A 506 -23.09 -6.89 -10.67
N VAL A 507 -22.63 -6.38 -9.53
CA VAL A 507 -22.52 -4.94 -9.26
C VAL A 507 -21.50 -4.30 -10.23
N ILE A 508 -20.33 -4.91 -10.40
CA ILE A 508 -19.31 -4.43 -11.37
C ILE A 508 -19.88 -4.40 -12.77
N ALA A 509 -20.55 -5.47 -13.20
CA ALA A 509 -21.14 -5.52 -14.55
C ALA A 509 -22.21 -4.44 -14.76
N ARG A 510 -23.04 -4.18 -13.75
CA ARG A 510 -24.11 -3.16 -13.79
C ARG A 510 -23.55 -1.75 -13.89
N PHE A 511 -22.57 -1.41 -13.07
CA PHE A 511 -22.03 -0.05 -13.04
C PHE A 511 -21.02 0.24 -14.16
N LYS A 512 -20.55 -0.80 -14.86
CA LYS A 512 -19.64 -0.63 -16.00
C LYS A 512 -20.22 0.29 -17.10
N SER A 513 -21.54 0.31 -17.29
CA SER A 513 -22.19 1.21 -18.25
C SER A 513 -22.08 2.69 -17.82
N PHE A 514 -22.05 2.97 -16.52
CA PHE A 514 -21.86 4.33 -16.01
C PHE A 514 -20.42 4.80 -16.21
N ASP A 515 -19.45 3.95 -15.91
CA ASP A 515 -18.03 4.25 -16.18
C ASP A 515 -17.77 4.44 -17.69
N ALA A 516 -18.47 3.71 -18.55
CA ALA A 516 -18.36 3.83 -20.01
C ALA A 516 -18.87 5.17 -20.58
N ALA A 517 -19.65 5.93 -19.79
CA ALA A 517 -20.09 7.28 -20.19
C ALA A 517 -18.93 8.30 -20.17
N PHE A 518 -17.82 7.98 -19.52
CA PHE A 518 -16.64 8.85 -19.50
C PHE A 518 -15.76 8.62 -20.72
N SER A 519 -15.38 9.71 -21.37
CA SER A 519 -14.50 9.71 -22.55
C SER A 519 -13.38 10.73 -22.41
N VAL A 520 -12.32 10.55 -23.19
CA VAL A 520 -11.27 11.57 -23.33
C VAL A 520 -11.86 12.75 -24.08
N MET A 521 -11.78 13.95 -23.51
CA MET A 521 -12.29 15.19 -24.07
C MET A 521 -11.24 16.27 -24.04
N ALA A 522 -11.12 17.03 -25.11
CA ALA A 522 -10.23 18.17 -25.18
C ALA A 522 -10.68 19.30 -24.24
N ASP A 523 -9.73 19.96 -23.59
CA ASP A 523 -10.00 21.11 -22.71
C ASP A 523 -10.70 22.24 -23.44
N GLU A 524 -10.40 22.43 -24.71
CA GLU A 524 -11.02 23.44 -25.58
C GLU A 524 -12.53 23.22 -25.73
N LEU A 525 -13.00 21.96 -25.74
CA LEU A 525 -14.43 21.67 -25.79
C LEU A 525 -15.12 22.14 -24.50
N VAL A 526 -14.55 21.83 -23.34
CA VAL A 526 -15.10 22.26 -22.05
C VAL A 526 -15.08 23.78 -21.93
N ALA A 527 -13.99 24.42 -22.33
CA ALA A 527 -13.87 25.88 -22.36
C ALA A 527 -14.91 26.52 -23.31
N SER A 528 -15.16 25.92 -24.47
CA SER A 528 -16.15 26.38 -25.43
C SER A 528 -17.57 26.30 -24.89
N LEU A 529 -17.93 25.19 -24.21
CA LEU A 529 -19.22 25.01 -23.53
C LEU A 529 -19.39 26.07 -22.42
N THR A 530 -18.38 26.26 -21.59
CA THR A 530 -18.40 27.26 -20.52
C THR A 530 -18.62 28.67 -21.07
N ALA A 531 -17.93 29.03 -22.14
CA ALA A 531 -18.08 30.34 -22.80
C ALA A 531 -19.46 30.48 -23.49
N SER A 532 -20.04 29.39 -24.01
CA SER A 532 -21.38 29.38 -24.59
C SER A 532 -22.45 29.59 -23.51
N SER A 533 -22.39 28.83 -22.42
CA SER A 533 -23.31 28.96 -21.29
C SER A 533 -23.31 30.38 -20.70
N ALA A 534 -22.12 30.97 -20.52
CA ALA A 534 -21.98 32.31 -20.00
C ALA A 534 -22.64 33.38 -20.89
N ARG A 535 -22.63 33.20 -22.22
CA ARG A 535 -23.32 34.11 -23.17
C ARG A 535 -24.84 34.05 -23.04
N GLU A 536 -25.37 32.94 -22.55
CA GLU A 536 -26.81 32.75 -22.30
C GLU A 536 -27.22 33.07 -20.85
N GLY A 537 -26.30 33.57 -20.04
CA GLY A 537 -26.56 33.82 -18.63
C GLY A 537 -26.71 32.54 -17.79
N LYS A 538 -26.10 31.45 -18.23
CA LYS A 538 -26.09 30.15 -17.59
C LYS A 538 -24.69 29.72 -17.20
N VAL A 539 -24.54 28.62 -16.47
CA VAL A 539 -23.25 28.13 -15.97
C VAL A 539 -23.01 26.68 -16.37
N THR A 540 -21.81 26.40 -16.88
CA THR A 540 -21.27 25.04 -16.97
C THR A 540 -20.47 24.75 -15.71
N VAL A 541 -20.87 23.74 -14.95
CA VAL A 541 -20.18 23.33 -13.70
C VAL A 541 -19.28 22.13 -13.99
N THR A 542 -18.00 22.25 -13.65
CA THR A 542 -17.06 21.13 -13.63
C THR A 542 -16.93 20.62 -12.18
N ALA A 543 -17.17 19.34 -11.98
CA ALA A 543 -17.08 18.71 -10.67
C ALA A 543 -16.23 17.42 -10.74
N PRO A 544 -15.48 17.10 -9.68
CA PRO A 544 -14.78 15.83 -9.60
C PRO A 544 -15.79 14.68 -9.49
N PHE A 545 -15.50 13.61 -10.20
CA PHE A 545 -16.26 12.37 -10.14
C PHE A 545 -16.33 11.82 -8.70
N LEU A 546 -17.54 11.58 -8.18
CA LEU A 546 -17.88 11.00 -6.88
C LEU A 546 -17.56 11.83 -5.62
N TYR A 547 -16.59 12.73 -5.66
CA TYR A 547 -16.17 13.56 -4.51
C TYR A 547 -16.64 15.01 -4.61
N MET A 548 -17.78 15.22 -5.26
CA MET A 548 -18.35 16.55 -5.45
C MET A 548 -18.99 17.12 -4.19
N ASP A 549 -18.94 18.44 -4.06
CA ASP A 549 -19.77 19.19 -3.13
C ASP A 549 -21.10 19.57 -3.80
N ALA A 550 -22.12 19.86 -2.97
CA ALA A 550 -23.38 20.35 -3.49
C ALA A 550 -23.18 21.71 -4.19
N TYR A 551 -23.72 21.86 -5.39
CA TYR A 551 -23.70 23.13 -6.09
C TYR A 551 -24.52 24.17 -5.30
N SER A 552 -23.90 25.27 -4.97
CA SER A 552 -24.48 26.37 -4.18
C SER A 552 -24.62 27.68 -4.97
N GLY A 553 -24.33 27.66 -6.28
CA GLY A 553 -24.47 28.82 -7.15
C GLY A 553 -25.94 29.21 -7.36
N THR A 554 -26.18 30.48 -7.65
CA THR A 554 -27.51 31.05 -7.92
C THR A 554 -27.84 31.06 -9.42
N ASP A 555 -26.83 30.90 -10.27
CA ASP A 555 -27.02 30.93 -11.72
C ASP A 555 -27.59 29.60 -12.25
N PRO A 556 -28.46 29.66 -13.26
CA PRO A 556 -29.02 28.44 -13.84
C PRO A 556 -27.95 27.58 -14.48
N LEU A 557 -27.96 26.27 -14.18
CA LEU A 557 -27.07 25.31 -14.79
C LEU A 557 -27.43 25.11 -16.27
N ASP A 558 -26.44 24.96 -17.12
CA ASP A 558 -26.59 24.58 -18.54
C ASP A 558 -26.05 23.18 -18.78
N HIS A 559 -24.82 22.94 -18.36
CA HIS A 559 -24.16 21.65 -18.48
C HIS A 559 -23.44 21.30 -17.18
N VAL A 560 -23.34 20.00 -16.93
CA VAL A 560 -22.49 19.43 -15.89
C VAL A 560 -21.39 18.60 -16.53
N VAL A 561 -20.15 18.86 -16.15
CA VAL A 561 -18.96 18.14 -16.57
C VAL A 561 -18.41 17.39 -15.38
N LEU A 562 -18.55 16.07 -15.33
CA LEU A 562 -17.89 15.23 -14.34
C LEU A 562 -16.50 14.82 -14.84
N THR A 563 -15.48 15.03 -14.02
CA THR A 563 -14.09 14.66 -14.34
C THR A 563 -13.64 13.51 -13.45
N ASN A 564 -13.19 12.44 -14.07
CA ASN A 564 -12.48 11.37 -13.36
C ASN A 564 -10.98 11.70 -13.38
N SER A 565 -10.47 12.20 -12.27
CA SER A 565 -9.07 12.65 -12.12
C SER A 565 -8.03 11.54 -12.28
N HIS A 566 -8.43 10.27 -12.09
CA HIS A 566 -7.53 9.13 -12.24
C HIS A 566 -7.32 8.69 -13.70
N THR A 567 -8.29 8.98 -14.57
CA THR A 567 -8.26 8.56 -15.97
C THR A 567 -8.22 9.72 -16.94
N ASP A 568 -8.28 10.95 -16.46
CA ASP A 568 -8.45 12.19 -17.24
C ASP A 568 -9.62 12.14 -18.24
N ARG A 569 -10.66 11.37 -17.88
CA ARG A 569 -11.88 11.21 -18.69
C ARG A 569 -13.01 12.06 -18.11
N ARG A 570 -13.90 12.50 -18.98
CA ARG A 570 -15.00 13.38 -18.63
C ARG A 570 -16.33 12.86 -19.15
N CYS A 571 -17.41 13.17 -18.43
CA CYS A 571 -18.78 12.96 -18.86
C CYS A 571 -19.52 14.31 -18.83
N ILE A 572 -20.20 14.67 -19.92
CA ILE A 572 -20.96 15.91 -20.05
C ILE A 572 -22.43 15.55 -20.24
N TYR A 573 -23.33 16.27 -19.53
CA TYR A 573 -24.76 16.09 -19.69
C TYR A 573 -25.55 17.38 -19.38
N ASP A 574 -26.79 17.43 -19.90
CA ASP A 574 -27.80 18.43 -19.51
C ASP A 574 -28.42 18.02 -18.17
N PRO A 575 -28.33 18.85 -17.11
CA PRO A 575 -28.91 18.54 -15.80
C PRO A 575 -30.43 18.56 -15.79
N PHE A 576 -31.09 19.18 -16.75
CA PHE A 576 -32.54 19.37 -16.81
C PHE A 576 -33.27 18.47 -17.81
N GLU A 577 -32.58 17.53 -18.40
CA GLU A 577 -33.21 16.54 -19.28
C GLU A 577 -34.38 15.83 -18.55
N PRO A 578 -35.61 15.78 -19.10
CA PRO A 578 -36.79 15.27 -18.40
C PRO A 578 -36.65 13.83 -17.90
N ASP A 579 -36.06 12.93 -18.71
CA ASP A 579 -35.89 11.54 -18.32
C ASP A 579 -34.86 11.41 -17.17
N ARG A 580 -33.84 12.26 -17.18
CA ARG A 580 -32.84 12.35 -16.09
C ARG A 580 -33.49 12.79 -14.78
N LEU A 581 -34.34 13.83 -14.82
CA LEU A 581 -35.04 14.32 -13.63
C LEU A 581 -36.03 13.28 -13.08
N ALA A 582 -36.73 12.56 -13.94
CA ALA A 582 -37.63 11.47 -13.54
C ALA A 582 -36.84 10.32 -12.88
N ALA A 583 -35.72 9.91 -13.49
CA ALA A 583 -34.82 8.90 -12.93
C ALA A 583 -34.25 9.35 -11.59
N LEU A 584 -33.79 10.60 -11.46
CA LEU A 584 -33.24 11.18 -10.25
C LEU A 584 -34.26 11.14 -9.09
N SER A 585 -35.51 11.55 -9.36
CA SER A 585 -36.60 11.52 -8.38
C SER A 585 -36.90 10.10 -7.89
N SER A 586 -36.92 9.13 -8.79
CA SER A 586 -37.13 7.71 -8.46
C SER A 586 -35.97 7.15 -7.59
N VAL A 587 -34.73 7.46 -7.95
CA VAL A 587 -33.55 7.01 -7.20
C VAL A 587 -33.49 7.65 -5.82
N ALA A 588 -33.78 8.96 -5.72
CA ALA A 588 -33.85 9.67 -4.44
C ALA A 588 -34.92 9.05 -3.50
N ALA A 589 -36.11 8.76 -4.01
CA ALA A 589 -37.16 8.11 -3.21
C ALA A 589 -36.68 6.75 -2.64
N ARG A 590 -35.97 5.92 -3.45
CA ARG A 590 -35.41 4.65 -2.98
C ARG A 590 -34.34 4.86 -1.91
N LEU A 591 -33.44 5.83 -2.12
CA LEU A 591 -32.38 6.15 -1.15
C LEU A 591 -32.99 6.52 0.22
N TYR A 592 -33.93 7.45 0.23
CA TYR A 592 -34.55 7.92 1.49
C TYR A 592 -35.41 6.86 2.15
N ALA A 593 -36.08 5.99 1.39
CA ALA A 593 -36.78 4.84 1.94
C ALA A 593 -35.81 3.88 2.65
N SER A 594 -34.72 3.53 2.00
CA SER A 594 -33.67 2.68 2.60
C SER A 594 -32.99 3.36 3.79
N LEU A 595 -32.78 4.68 3.76
CA LEU A 595 -32.18 5.43 4.86
C LEU A 595 -33.09 5.42 6.11
N SER A 596 -34.39 5.52 5.91
CA SER A 596 -35.36 5.40 7.01
C SER A 596 -35.29 4.02 7.68
N VAL A 597 -35.25 2.95 6.88
CA VAL A 597 -35.09 1.57 7.39
C VAL A 597 -33.76 1.40 8.11
N PHE A 598 -32.69 1.96 7.55
CA PHE A 598 -31.35 1.91 8.15
C PHE A 598 -31.29 2.53 9.53
N ILE A 599 -31.87 3.75 9.69
CA ILE A 599 -31.89 4.46 10.97
C ILE A 599 -32.70 3.67 12.00
N GLN A 600 -33.90 3.19 11.63
CA GLN A 600 -34.78 2.44 12.51
C GLN A 600 -34.19 1.13 13.00
N ASN A 601 -33.35 0.46 12.16
CA ASN A 601 -32.81 -0.87 12.46
C ASN A 601 -31.31 -0.84 12.77
N PHE A 602 -30.73 0.30 13.04
CA PHE A 602 -29.26 0.47 13.13
C PHE A 602 -28.58 -0.52 14.08
N ASP A 603 -29.11 -0.73 15.28
CA ASP A 603 -28.49 -1.65 16.25
C ASP A 603 -28.61 -3.12 15.83
N THR A 604 -29.72 -3.49 15.19
CA THR A 604 -29.91 -4.83 14.61
C THR A 604 -28.92 -5.08 13.46
N LEU A 605 -28.77 -4.09 12.56
CA LEU A 605 -27.80 -4.15 11.45
C LEU A 605 -26.36 -4.21 11.98
N ARG A 606 -26.06 -3.43 13.01
CA ARG A 606 -24.76 -3.44 13.69
C ARG A 606 -24.43 -4.83 14.24
N ALA A 607 -25.36 -5.45 14.96
CA ALA A 607 -25.18 -6.80 15.51
C ALA A 607 -24.99 -7.82 14.39
N HIS A 608 -25.82 -7.75 13.34
CA HIS A 608 -25.74 -8.63 12.17
C HIS A 608 -24.36 -8.55 11.50
N TYR A 609 -23.89 -7.36 11.13
CA TYR A 609 -22.62 -7.20 10.41
C TYR A 609 -21.40 -7.52 11.26
N ARG A 610 -21.42 -7.28 12.57
CA ARG A 610 -20.37 -7.76 13.48
C ARG A 610 -20.25 -9.28 13.45
N GLN A 611 -21.38 -9.99 13.46
CA GLN A 611 -21.42 -11.45 13.35
C GLN A 611 -20.88 -11.92 11.98
N LYS A 612 -21.23 -11.21 10.88
CA LYS A 612 -20.76 -11.56 9.53
C LYS A 612 -19.26 -11.35 9.34
N ILE A 613 -18.71 -10.25 9.88
CA ILE A 613 -17.26 -10.02 9.91
C ILE A 613 -16.57 -11.18 10.64
N ALA A 614 -17.01 -11.52 11.84
CA ALA A 614 -16.42 -12.60 12.62
C ALA A 614 -16.52 -13.96 11.91
N ALA A 615 -17.67 -14.26 11.31
CA ALA A 615 -17.88 -15.51 10.58
C ALA A 615 -17.00 -15.61 9.33
N SER A 616 -16.88 -14.52 8.54
CA SER A 616 -16.07 -14.52 7.32
C SER A 616 -14.57 -14.36 7.56
N ALA A 617 -14.16 -14.01 8.79
CA ALA A 617 -12.76 -14.04 9.19
C ALA A 617 -12.27 -15.47 9.56
N ASP A 618 -13.19 -16.39 9.79
CA ASP A 618 -12.86 -17.77 10.15
C ASP A 618 -12.29 -18.54 8.93
N PRO A 619 -11.17 -19.25 9.07
CA PRO A 619 -10.62 -20.12 8.02
C PRO A 619 -11.63 -21.14 7.46
N ALA A 620 -12.60 -21.60 8.27
CA ALA A 620 -13.64 -22.53 7.82
C ALA A 620 -14.57 -21.92 6.75
N PHE A 621 -14.86 -20.62 6.83
CA PHE A 621 -15.60 -19.91 5.79
C PHE A 621 -14.88 -20.01 4.44
N TRP A 622 -13.60 -19.72 4.42
CA TRP A 622 -12.79 -19.73 3.19
C TRP A 622 -12.53 -21.14 2.65
N LEU A 623 -12.48 -22.13 3.53
CA LEU A 623 -12.46 -23.54 3.09
C LEU A 623 -13.74 -23.93 2.36
N ALA A 624 -14.90 -23.52 2.89
CA ALA A 624 -16.18 -23.75 2.23
C ALA A 624 -16.28 -22.97 0.91
N GLU A 625 -15.75 -21.74 0.85
CA GLU A 625 -15.67 -20.96 -0.38
C GLU A 625 -14.75 -21.58 -1.44
N ALA A 626 -13.70 -22.30 -1.04
CA ALA A 626 -12.80 -23.01 -1.96
C ALA A 626 -13.37 -24.33 -2.46
N GLU A 627 -14.36 -24.91 -1.75
CA GLU A 627 -14.93 -26.22 -2.09
C GLU A 627 -15.59 -26.19 -3.47
N GLY A 628 -15.31 -27.20 -4.29
CA GLY A 628 -15.84 -27.33 -5.64
C GLY A 628 -15.27 -26.33 -6.67
N LYS A 629 -14.35 -25.45 -6.28
CA LYS A 629 -13.68 -24.52 -7.20
C LYS A 629 -12.36 -25.12 -7.71
N SER A 630 -11.94 -24.66 -8.89
CA SER A 630 -10.71 -25.13 -9.54
C SER A 630 -9.54 -24.22 -9.20
N PHE A 631 -8.41 -24.84 -8.92
CA PHE A 631 -7.14 -24.19 -8.65
C PHE A 631 -6.05 -24.82 -9.52
N GLU A 632 -4.97 -24.09 -9.74
CA GLU A 632 -3.82 -24.56 -10.52
C GLU A 632 -2.53 -23.96 -9.97
N VAL A 633 -1.43 -24.72 -10.01
CA VAL A 633 -0.09 -24.20 -9.75
C VAL A 633 0.55 -23.90 -11.10
N LEU A 634 0.90 -22.65 -11.32
CA LEU A 634 1.48 -22.16 -12.56
C LEU A 634 3.00 -22.13 -12.53
N HIS A 635 3.60 -22.06 -11.35
CA HIS A 635 5.05 -22.03 -11.15
C HIS A 635 5.43 -22.49 -9.73
N GLY A 636 6.65 -23.06 -9.57
CA GLY A 636 7.22 -23.39 -8.26
C GLY A 636 7.00 -24.84 -7.81
N GLU A 637 6.58 -25.75 -8.71
CA GLU A 637 6.42 -27.18 -8.41
C GLU A 637 7.74 -27.91 -8.05
#